data_5ba0045c41d73eb6209a4eee8428012f
#
_entry.id   5ba0045c41d73eb6209a4eee8428012f
#
_cell.length_a   1.000
_cell.length_b   1.000
_cell.length_c   1.000
_cell.angle_alpha   90.00
_cell.angle_beta   90.00
_cell.angle_gamma   90.00
#
_symmetry.space_group_name_H-M   'P 1'
#
loop_
_entity.id
_entity.type
_entity.pdbx_description
1 polymer ?
#
loop_
_entity_poly.entity_id
_entity_poly.type
_entity_poly.pdbx_seq_one_letter_code
_entity_poly.pdbx_strand_id
1 'polypeptide(L)'
;MRVEIPELALVLLIGPSGCGKTTFAKQHFLDYEVISSDQCRGWVSNDETDQSASNDAFKLLYYLADVRLRRGLLTVIDATNVSVEDRSGLIALARRHHCFAVGIIFNLPEALCVERNSQRTDRTFGPHVIYRQKQLLRKGLGRIRFEGFRSCIEFKDQEQVERAEIVRTPLWNNRKSEKGPFDIIGDLHGCCDELEELLEQLGYSWVDCPKPEGSELYMEQVPKHPQGRRAIFVGDYIDRGPRSVDTLRMVATMSYHGSAFCLPGNHDVKLLRLLNGSQVQIKHGLAETLADFDRLPAVARAKFESELKPFIEGLVSHLIFDEGKLVVAHAGLKLEYHGRTSGRVREFCLYGDTTGEVDEFGLPVRLDWASGYRGEARVVYGHTPVARPEWLNCTANIDTGCVFGGHLTALRYPENEFVSVPARRVYCEPTKRFVEQTSPLSAQQEFDNLLDIDDVLGKRIVSTELISNVTIREENGIAAIETLSRFAVDPRWLIYLPPTMSPCETSQENGLLEYPSEAFEYFRAQGVRQVVCQEKHMGSRAVVVLCKDHKAATQRFGIDHGQTGVIYTRTGRSFLADEQTEQALLDRLRGACERSGFWEKFGTDWVCLDCELMPWSAKALELLKTQYAAVGAAGRMNLVPVVDSLVEAKKRLEDPRQRQLLGELESRFANQRASVDRFVDAYRRYCWQVESLDDWSLAPFHLLATEGKVHTDKDHVWHM
;
A
#
# COMPACT_ATOMS: atom_id res chain seq x y z
N MET A 1 29.31 1.72 -31.52
CA MET A 1 28.72 3.03 -31.09
C MET A 1 27.84 2.79 -29.89
N ARG A 2 28.15 3.42 -28.74
CA ARG A 2 27.31 3.29 -27.51
C ARG A 2 26.06 4.15 -27.65
N VAL A 3 24.89 3.55 -27.43
CA VAL A 3 23.57 4.19 -27.51
C VAL A 3 22.90 4.05 -26.14
N GLU A 4 22.82 5.14 -25.41
CA GLU A 4 22.23 5.13 -24.06
C GLU A 4 20.71 5.37 -24.14
N ILE A 5 19.95 4.48 -23.51
CA ILE A 5 18.49 4.53 -23.43
C ILE A 5 18.08 4.47 -21.98
N PRO A 6 17.23 5.39 -21.50
CA PRO A 6 16.68 5.29 -20.13
C PRO A 6 15.93 3.97 -19.92
N GLU A 7 16.04 3.38 -18.73
CA GLU A 7 15.36 2.13 -18.36
C GLU A 7 13.83 2.20 -18.52
N LEU A 8 13.26 3.40 -18.43
CA LEU A 8 11.87 3.70 -18.73
C LEU A 8 11.78 4.70 -19.87
N ALA A 9 11.48 4.22 -21.05
CA ALA A 9 11.34 5.03 -22.26
C ALA A 9 10.39 4.38 -23.25
N LEU A 10 9.80 5.21 -24.12
CA LEU A 10 9.20 4.80 -25.37
C LEU A 10 10.23 5.02 -26.50
N VAL A 11 10.76 3.94 -27.05
CA VAL A 11 11.75 3.97 -28.12
C VAL A 11 11.05 3.84 -29.47
N LEU A 12 11.21 4.81 -30.35
CA LEU A 12 10.69 4.78 -31.72
C LEU A 12 11.81 4.42 -32.68
N LEU A 13 11.68 3.29 -33.38
CA LEU A 13 12.53 2.99 -34.54
C LEU A 13 11.97 3.75 -35.72
N ILE A 14 12.79 4.57 -36.35
CA ILE A 14 12.39 5.51 -37.42
C ILE A 14 13.18 5.24 -38.66
N GLY A 15 12.52 4.90 -39.76
CA GLY A 15 13.22 4.68 -41.05
C GLY A 15 12.35 3.98 -42.08
N PRO A 16 12.75 4.02 -43.38
CA PRO A 16 12.00 3.39 -44.44
C PRO A 16 11.95 1.86 -44.32
N SER A 17 11.06 1.23 -45.07
CA SER A 17 11.03 -0.23 -45.21
C SER A 17 12.37 -0.73 -45.75
N GLY A 18 12.85 -1.90 -45.33
CA GLY A 18 14.14 -2.47 -45.73
C GLY A 18 15.37 -1.89 -45.03
N CYS A 19 15.28 -0.87 -44.17
CA CYS A 19 16.45 -0.32 -43.50
C CYS A 19 16.96 -1.14 -42.28
N GLY A 20 16.32 -2.28 -41.93
CA GLY A 20 16.82 -3.20 -40.90
C GLY A 20 16.29 -2.97 -39.47
N LYS A 21 15.24 -2.17 -39.26
CA LYS A 21 14.63 -1.89 -37.95
C LYS A 21 14.28 -3.14 -37.15
N THR A 22 13.53 -4.04 -37.77
CA THR A 22 13.07 -5.28 -37.11
C THR A 22 14.24 -6.19 -36.71
N THR A 23 15.28 -6.29 -37.55
CA THR A 23 16.51 -7.04 -37.24
C THR A 23 17.22 -6.42 -36.05
N PHE A 24 17.38 -5.11 -36.05
CA PHE A 24 17.97 -4.36 -34.96
C PHE A 24 17.17 -4.52 -33.66
N ALA A 25 15.83 -4.43 -33.73
CA ALA A 25 14.95 -4.62 -32.59
C ALA A 25 15.16 -6.00 -31.96
N LYS A 26 15.13 -7.07 -32.74
CA LYS A 26 15.35 -8.45 -32.29
C LYS A 26 16.74 -8.69 -31.72
N GLN A 27 17.74 -7.98 -32.17
CA GLN A 27 19.13 -8.12 -31.71
C GLN A 27 19.37 -7.45 -30.35
N HIS A 28 18.70 -6.30 -30.08
CA HIS A 28 19.02 -5.43 -28.93
C HIS A 28 17.96 -5.34 -27.86
N PHE A 29 16.73 -5.80 -28.13
CA PHE A 29 15.60 -5.73 -27.20
C PHE A 29 14.97 -7.10 -27.01
N LEU A 30 14.31 -7.28 -25.87
CA LEU A 30 13.53 -8.49 -25.62
C LEU A 30 12.27 -8.50 -26.51
N ASP A 31 11.83 -9.67 -26.94
CA ASP A 31 10.63 -9.82 -27.77
C ASP A 31 9.41 -9.12 -27.19
N TYR A 32 9.26 -9.16 -25.85
CA TYR A 32 8.14 -8.51 -25.14
C TYR A 32 8.24 -6.98 -25.06
N GLU A 33 9.40 -6.41 -25.34
CA GLU A 33 9.60 -4.95 -25.34
C GLU A 33 9.23 -4.33 -26.69
N VAL A 34 9.22 -5.14 -27.73
CA VAL A 34 9.00 -4.71 -29.11
C VAL A 34 7.55 -4.89 -29.52
N ILE A 35 6.92 -3.81 -29.93
CA ILE A 35 5.59 -3.81 -30.54
C ILE A 35 5.75 -3.47 -32.02
N SER A 36 5.56 -4.45 -32.89
CA SER A 36 5.66 -4.29 -34.33
C SER A 36 4.30 -3.98 -34.97
N SER A 37 4.24 -2.97 -35.83
CA SER A 37 3.02 -2.66 -36.59
C SER A 37 2.61 -3.80 -37.53
N ASP A 38 3.57 -4.56 -38.05
CA ASP A 38 3.33 -5.71 -38.90
C ASP A 38 2.72 -6.86 -38.10
N GLN A 39 3.31 -7.17 -36.95
CA GLN A 39 2.78 -8.19 -36.02
C GLN A 39 1.37 -7.84 -35.52
N CYS A 40 1.10 -6.57 -35.23
CA CYS A 40 -0.25 -6.13 -34.88
C CYS A 40 -1.24 -6.36 -36.03
N ARG A 41 -0.83 -6.17 -37.31
CA ARG A 41 -1.67 -6.52 -38.47
C ARG A 41 -1.95 -8.02 -38.52
N GLY A 42 -0.91 -8.86 -38.36
CA GLY A 42 -1.09 -10.30 -38.29
C GLY A 42 -2.09 -10.72 -37.20
N TRP A 43 -2.07 -10.09 -36.04
CA TRP A 43 -3.01 -10.40 -34.96
C TRP A 43 -4.47 -9.99 -35.24
N VAL A 44 -4.70 -8.94 -36.05
CA VAL A 44 -6.06 -8.48 -36.34
C VAL A 44 -6.65 -9.03 -37.63
N SER A 45 -5.80 -9.51 -38.60
CA SER A 45 -6.24 -9.99 -39.93
C SER A 45 -5.71 -11.37 -40.29
N ASN A 46 -4.88 -12.02 -39.46
CA ASN A 46 -4.12 -13.24 -39.78
C ASN A 46 -3.10 -13.06 -40.96
N ASP A 47 -2.82 -11.83 -41.35
CA ASP A 47 -1.87 -11.49 -42.44
C ASP A 47 -1.13 -10.19 -42.11
N GLU A 48 0.18 -10.27 -41.88
CA GLU A 48 1.05 -9.11 -41.60
C GLU A 48 1.12 -8.12 -42.76
N THR A 49 0.75 -8.54 -43.99
CA THR A 49 0.83 -7.74 -45.22
C THR A 49 -0.47 -7.00 -45.53
N ASP A 50 -1.58 -7.33 -44.84
CA ASP A 50 -2.89 -6.74 -45.10
C ASP A 50 -2.93 -5.26 -44.69
N GLN A 51 -2.80 -4.39 -45.69
CA GLN A 51 -2.82 -2.94 -45.48
C GLN A 51 -4.23 -2.41 -45.10
N SER A 52 -5.30 -3.16 -45.40
CA SER A 52 -6.67 -2.76 -45.04
C SER A 52 -6.87 -2.78 -43.52
N ALA A 53 -6.18 -3.66 -42.82
CA ALA A 53 -6.19 -3.80 -41.35
C ALA A 53 -5.32 -2.77 -40.60
N SER A 54 -4.58 -1.88 -41.34
CA SER A 54 -3.59 -0.99 -40.72
C SER A 54 -4.18 -0.10 -39.61
N ASN A 55 -5.39 0.41 -39.79
CA ASN A 55 -6.03 1.27 -38.78
C ASN A 55 -6.25 0.54 -37.44
N ASP A 56 -6.74 -0.69 -37.49
CA ASP A 56 -6.98 -1.49 -36.29
C ASP A 56 -5.68 -2.02 -35.68
N ALA A 57 -4.69 -2.36 -36.51
CA ALA A 57 -3.34 -2.70 -36.06
C ALA A 57 -2.69 -1.55 -35.28
N PHE A 58 -2.83 -0.30 -35.72
CA PHE A 58 -2.31 0.86 -35.00
C PHE A 58 -3.08 1.12 -33.68
N LYS A 59 -4.42 0.94 -33.64
CA LYS A 59 -5.18 1.00 -32.39
C LYS A 59 -4.65 -0.02 -31.37
N LEU A 60 -4.40 -1.26 -31.81
CA LEU A 60 -3.84 -2.32 -30.97
C LEU A 60 -2.42 -1.97 -30.51
N LEU A 61 -1.56 -1.44 -31.39
CA LEU A 61 -0.21 -0.97 -31.08
C LEU A 61 -0.24 0.10 -29.99
N TYR A 62 -1.10 1.10 -30.12
CA TYR A 62 -1.25 2.16 -29.12
C TYR A 62 -1.77 1.61 -27.79
N TYR A 63 -2.72 0.69 -27.82
CA TYR A 63 -3.24 0.05 -26.61
C TYR A 63 -2.15 -0.72 -25.85
N LEU A 64 -1.38 -1.55 -26.55
CA LEU A 64 -0.28 -2.31 -25.95
C LEU A 64 0.80 -1.37 -25.40
N ALA A 65 1.15 -0.32 -26.13
CA ALA A 65 2.12 0.67 -25.68
C ALA A 65 1.61 1.40 -24.41
N ASP A 66 0.34 1.80 -24.38
CA ASP A 66 -0.29 2.44 -23.22
C ASP A 66 -0.20 1.56 -21.97
N VAL A 67 -0.62 0.29 -22.08
CA VAL A 67 -0.57 -0.68 -20.98
C VAL A 67 0.85 -0.89 -20.46
N ARG A 68 1.84 -1.03 -21.37
CA ARG A 68 3.24 -1.23 -20.98
C ARG A 68 3.83 -0.02 -20.29
N LEU A 69 3.62 1.18 -20.85
CA LEU A 69 4.12 2.43 -20.27
C LEU A 69 3.46 2.71 -18.91
N ARG A 70 2.16 2.44 -18.77
CA ARG A 70 1.45 2.53 -17.48
C ARG A 70 2.09 1.62 -16.42
N ARG A 71 2.55 0.44 -16.81
CA ARG A 71 3.26 -0.50 -15.92
C ARG A 71 4.74 -0.14 -15.68
N GLY A 72 5.24 0.95 -16.25
CA GLY A 72 6.64 1.38 -16.11
C GLY A 72 7.64 0.53 -16.87
N LEU A 73 7.23 -0.04 -18.01
CA LEU A 73 8.07 -0.94 -18.83
C LEU A 73 8.63 -0.23 -20.05
N LEU A 74 9.93 -0.44 -20.33
CA LEU A 74 10.55 -0.04 -21.60
C LEU A 74 9.74 -0.60 -22.76
N THR A 75 9.43 0.25 -23.74
CA THR A 75 8.59 -0.13 -24.88
C THR A 75 9.23 0.38 -26.16
N VAL A 76 9.36 -0.50 -27.16
CA VAL A 76 9.98 -0.20 -28.47
C VAL A 76 8.92 -0.33 -29.53
N ILE A 77 8.77 0.68 -30.37
CA ILE A 77 7.83 0.69 -31.50
C ILE A 77 8.59 0.40 -32.80
N ASP A 78 8.35 -0.78 -33.35
CA ASP A 78 8.87 -1.18 -34.66
C ASP A 78 7.82 -0.89 -35.75
N ALA A 79 7.88 0.32 -36.28
CA ALA A 79 7.10 0.79 -37.41
C ALA A 79 7.97 1.73 -38.24
N THR A 80 7.49 2.21 -39.38
CA THR A 80 8.26 3.15 -40.23
C THR A 80 8.49 4.49 -39.54
N ASN A 81 7.47 5.02 -38.85
CA ASN A 81 7.50 6.26 -38.07
C ASN A 81 8.15 7.46 -38.79
N VAL A 82 8.05 7.48 -40.13
CA VAL A 82 8.73 8.49 -40.95
C VAL A 82 7.98 9.81 -41.03
N SER A 83 6.67 9.81 -40.79
CA SER A 83 5.87 11.03 -40.77
C SER A 83 5.88 11.69 -39.37
N VAL A 84 5.68 12.99 -39.32
CA VAL A 84 5.58 13.74 -38.04
C VAL A 84 4.30 13.34 -37.31
N GLU A 85 3.24 13.09 -38.04
CA GLU A 85 1.92 12.69 -37.48
C GLU A 85 2.02 11.37 -36.73
N ASP A 86 2.69 10.35 -37.30
CA ASP A 86 2.89 9.04 -36.68
C ASP A 86 3.64 9.18 -35.33
N ARG A 87 4.71 9.98 -35.34
CA ARG A 87 5.53 10.20 -34.14
C ARG A 87 4.83 11.03 -33.07
N SER A 88 4.07 12.05 -33.50
CA SER A 88 3.43 12.98 -32.54
C SER A 88 2.48 12.29 -31.57
N GLY A 89 1.68 11.32 -32.06
CA GLY A 89 0.77 10.52 -31.23
C GLY A 89 1.52 9.65 -30.22
N LEU A 90 2.64 9.02 -30.63
CA LEU A 90 3.46 8.19 -29.75
C LEU A 90 4.21 9.03 -28.72
N ILE A 91 4.72 10.20 -29.11
CA ILE A 91 5.36 11.14 -28.17
C ILE A 91 4.33 11.67 -27.14
N ALA A 92 3.11 11.97 -27.59
CA ALA A 92 2.02 12.37 -26.68
C ALA A 92 1.67 11.24 -25.70
N LEU A 93 1.69 9.98 -26.13
CA LEU A 93 1.52 8.81 -25.28
C LEU A 93 2.62 8.71 -24.22
N ALA A 94 3.89 8.86 -24.58
CA ALA A 94 5.00 8.87 -23.65
C ALA A 94 4.87 10.00 -22.62
N ARG A 95 4.47 11.21 -23.05
CA ARG A 95 4.21 12.36 -22.17
C ARG A 95 3.08 12.10 -21.19
N ARG A 96 2.00 11.45 -21.61
CA ARG A 96 0.86 11.07 -20.74
C ARG A 96 1.31 10.17 -19.59
N HIS A 97 2.25 9.28 -19.86
CA HIS A 97 2.82 8.37 -18.87
C HIS A 97 4.08 8.91 -18.18
N HIS A 98 4.41 10.19 -18.38
CA HIS A 98 5.60 10.84 -17.78
C HIS A 98 6.90 10.08 -18.05
N CYS A 99 7.05 9.50 -19.28
CA CYS A 99 8.21 8.77 -19.73
C CYS A 99 8.95 9.53 -20.82
N PHE A 100 10.22 9.22 -21.01
CA PHE A 100 10.99 9.77 -22.12
C PHE A 100 10.61 9.09 -23.44
N ALA A 101 10.58 9.87 -24.54
CA ALA A 101 10.59 9.35 -25.89
C ALA A 101 12.03 9.39 -26.44
N VAL A 102 12.48 8.30 -27.04
CA VAL A 102 13.81 8.17 -27.67
C VAL A 102 13.62 7.78 -29.13
N GLY A 103 14.25 8.50 -30.03
CA GLY A 103 14.23 8.20 -31.47
C GLY A 103 15.51 7.50 -31.92
N ILE A 104 15.41 6.32 -32.54
CA ILE A 104 16.52 5.66 -33.23
C ILE A 104 16.23 5.71 -34.73
N ILE A 105 17.04 6.50 -35.47
CA ILE A 105 16.80 6.90 -36.85
C ILE A 105 17.73 6.12 -37.77
N PHE A 106 17.15 5.35 -38.67
CA PHE A 106 17.87 4.60 -39.72
C PHE A 106 17.87 5.40 -41.03
N ASN A 107 18.82 6.32 -41.18
CA ASN A 107 18.98 7.14 -42.38
C ASN A 107 19.93 6.51 -43.38
N LEU A 108 19.81 5.20 -43.64
CA LEU A 108 20.69 4.43 -44.52
C LEU A 108 20.52 4.80 -46.00
N PRO A 109 21.50 4.47 -46.86
CA PRO A 109 21.41 4.66 -48.30
C PRO A 109 20.17 4.01 -48.90
N GLU A 110 19.48 4.72 -49.76
CA GLU A 110 18.22 4.30 -50.39
C GLU A 110 18.37 3.01 -51.18
N ALA A 111 19.47 2.87 -51.94
CA ALA A 111 19.79 1.67 -52.72
C ALA A 111 19.85 0.40 -51.84
N LEU A 112 20.46 0.50 -50.67
CA LEU A 112 20.53 -0.60 -49.70
C LEU A 112 19.14 -1.03 -49.19
N CYS A 113 18.27 -0.05 -48.95
CA CYS A 113 16.89 -0.34 -48.49
C CYS A 113 16.07 -1.02 -49.59
N VAL A 114 16.22 -0.60 -50.83
CA VAL A 114 15.55 -1.21 -52.00
C VAL A 114 16.06 -2.62 -52.23
N GLU A 115 17.38 -2.84 -52.24
CA GLU A 115 18.00 -4.15 -52.38
C GLU A 115 17.48 -5.14 -51.33
N ARG A 116 17.53 -4.77 -50.07
CA ARG A 116 17.05 -5.63 -48.98
C ARG A 116 15.55 -5.91 -49.06
N ASN A 117 14.75 -4.93 -49.47
CA ASN A 117 13.33 -5.15 -49.68
C ASN A 117 13.05 -6.13 -50.84
N SER A 118 13.85 -6.13 -51.89
CA SER A 118 13.70 -7.08 -53.03
C SER A 118 14.08 -8.52 -52.64
N GLN A 119 14.95 -8.70 -51.65
CA GLN A 119 15.39 -10.02 -51.15
C GLN A 119 14.40 -10.63 -50.13
N ARG A 120 13.38 -9.90 -49.66
CA ARG A 120 12.39 -10.40 -48.74
C ARG A 120 11.43 -11.36 -49.42
N THR A 121 11.15 -12.47 -48.75
CA THR A 121 10.21 -13.52 -49.22
C THR A 121 8.82 -13.35 -48.62
N ASP A 122 8.71 -12.66 -47.48
CA ASP A 122 7.49 -12.47 -46.73
C ASP A 122 6.60 -11.36 -47.35
N ARG A 123 7.21 -10.32 -47.88
CA ARG A 123 6.52 -9.22 -48.57
C ARG A 123 7.47 -8.39 -49.38
N THR A 124 6.98 -7.80 -50.49
CA THR A 124 7.72 -6.85 -51.31
C THR A 124 6.87 -5.61 -51.55
N PHE A 125 7.45 -4.44 -51.26
CA PHE A 125 6.87 -3.17 -51.72
C PHE A 125 7.59 -2.70 -52.97
N GLY A 126 6.86 -2.03 -53.86
CA GLY A 126 7.50 -1.37 -55.00
C GLY A 126 8.51 -0.30 -54.53
N PRO A 127 9.64 -0.09 -55.25
CA PRO A 127 10.67 0.88 -54.88
C PRO A 127 10.12 2.29 -54.60
N HIS A 128 9.03 2.69 -55.25
CA HIS A 128 8.38 3.98 -55.05
C HIS A 128 7.88 4.22 -53.64
N VAL A 129 7.52 3.17 -52.90
CA VAL A 129 7.08 3.27 -51.48
C VAL A 129 8.30 3.67 -50.63
N ILE A 130 9.45 3.01 -50.85
CA ILE A 130 10.68 3.29 -50.12
C ILE A 130 11.17 4.71 -50.40
N TYR A 131 11.11 5.15 -51.69
CA TYR A 131 11.46 6.50 -52.11
C TYR A 131 10.59 7.54 -51.38
N ARG A 132 9.29 7.34 -51.35
CA ARG A 132 8.36 8.22 -50.63
C ARG A 132 8.67 8.28 -49.12
N GLN A 133 8.88 7.14 -48.50
CA GLN A 133 9.25 7.07 -47.07
C GLN A 133 10.57 7.78 -46.78
N LYS A 134 11.56 7.62 -47.65
CA LYS A 134 12.85 8.30 -47.53
C LYS A 134 12.74 9.81 -47.70
N GLN A 135 11.90 10.29 -48.61
CA GLN A 135 11.61 11.72 -48.77
C GLN A 135 10.94 12.31 -47.53
N LEU A 136 9.95 11.59 -46.94
CA LEU A 136 9.28 12.02 -45.69
C LEU A 136 10.29 12.10 -44.55
N LEU A 137 11.15 11.10 -44.39
CA LEU A 137 12.21 11.12 -43.41
C LEU A 137 13.13 12.33 -43.59
N ARG A 138 13.64 12.57 -44.78
CA ARG A 138 14.54 13.70 -45.08
C ARG A 138 13.90 15.05 -44.77
N LYS A 139 12.62 15.23 -45.11
CA LYS A 139 11.86 16.47 -44.79
C LYS A 139 11.73 16.71 -43.30
N GLY A 140 11.54 15.62 -42.51
CA GLY A 140 11.35 15.68 -41.04
C GLY A 140 12.67 15.80 -40.28
N LEU A 141 13.79 15.32 -40.81
CA LEU A 141 15.05 15.09 -40.07
C LEU A 141 15.57 16.35 -39.35
N GLY A 142 15.50 17.51 -39.98
CA GLY A 142 15.97 18.77 -39.39
C GLY A 142 15.16 19.25 -38.20
N ARG A 143 13.91 18.81 -38.07
CA ARG A 143 12.98 19.21 -37.00
C ARG A 143 12.73 18.14 -35.94
N ILE A 144 13.14 16.89 -36.20
CA ILE A 144 12.83 15.74 -35.34
C ILE A 144 13.28 15.94 -33.90
N ARG A 145 14.39 16.64 -33.65
CA ARG A 145 14.90 16.95 -32.30
C ARG A 145 14.00 17.89 -31.53
N PHE A 146 13.13 18.65 -32.19
CA PHE A 146 12.20 19.60 -31.59
C PHE A 146 10.79 19.02 -31.41
N GLU A 147 10.54 17.78 -31.83
CA GLU A 147 9.25 17.10 -31.70
C GLU A 147 8.97 16.66 -30.26
N GLY A 148 9.99 16.64 -29.39
CA GLY A 148 9.87 16.28 -27.97
C GLY A 148 10.51 14.97 -27.59
N PHE A 149 11.43 14.47 -28.39
CA PHE A 149 12.33 13.39 -27.99
C PHE A 149 13.34 13.87 -26.95
N ARG A 150 13.66 13.02 -25.99
CA ARG A 150 14.78 13.22 -25.06
C ARG A 150 16.12 13.15 -25.80
N SER A 151 16.23 12.19 -26.69
CA SER A 151 17.42 11.99 -27.55
C SER A 151 17.01 11.39 -28.88
N CYS A 152 17.77 11.74 -29.91
CA CYS A 152 17.65 11.17 -31.25
C CYS A 152 19.03 10.69 -31.70
N ILE A 153 19.14 9.40 -32.00
CA ILE A 153 20.34 8.75 -32.49
C ILE A 153 20.15 8.45 -33.97
N GLU A 154 21.03 8.92 -34.83
CA GLU A 154 20.97 8.74 -36.28
C GLU A 154 22.09 7.82 -36.76
N PHE A 155 21.70 6.70 -37.36
CA PHE A 155 22.59 5.81 -38.11
C PHE A 155 22.57 6.19 -39.59
N LYS A 156 23.73 6.48 -40.18
CA LYS A 156 23.88 6.93 -41.56
C LYS A 156 24.35 5.83 -42.50
N ASP A 157 24.98 4.81 -41.96
CA ASP A 157 25.52 3.67 -42.68
C ASP A 157 25.31 2.36 -41.92
N GLN A 158 25.54 1.24 -42.60
CA GLN A 158 25.34 -0.09 -42.04
C GLN A 158 26.34 -0.43 -40.93
N GLU A 159 27.57 0.05 -41.04
CA GLU A 159 28.62 -0.21 -40.05
C GLU A 159 28.24 0.39 -38.65
N GLN A 160 27.64 1.57 -38.66
CA GLN A 160 27.14 2.20 -37.42
C GLN A 160 26.03 1.36 -36.78
N VAL A 161 25.13 0.77 -37.57
CA VAL A 161 24.06 -0.12 -37.06
C VAL A 161 24.65 -1.40 -36.45
N GLU A 162 25.61 -2.03 -37.11
CA GLU A 162 26.25 -3.27 -36.66
C GLU A 162 27.12 -3.09 -35.43
N ARG A 163 27.76 -1.93 -35.29
CA ARG A 163 28.57 -1.57 -34.11
C ARG A 163 27.77 -0.91 -32.96
N ALA A 164 26.48 -0.80 -33.12
CA ALA A 164 25.64 -0.21 -32.07
C ALA A 164 25.56 -1.13 -30.85
N GLU A 165 25.78 -0.58 -29.67
CA GLU A 165 25.61 -1.22 -28.40
C GLU A 165 24.56 -0.45 -27.60
N ILE A 166 23.42 -1.09 -27.31
CA ILE A 166 22.36 -0.48 -26.49
C ILE A 166 22.70 -0.65 -25.01
N VAL A 167 22.84 0.48 -24.33
CA VAL A 167 23.10 0.53 -22.89
C VAL A 167 21.90 1.14 -22.19
N ARG A 168 21.28 0.37 -21.29
CA ARG A 168 20.17 0.86 -20.46
C ARG A 168 20.73 1.62 -19.27
N THR A 169 20.34 2.88 -19.14
CA THR A 169 20.76 3.73 -18.03
C THR A 169 19.62 3.87 -17.03
N PRO A 170 19.87 3.65 -15.72
CA PRO A 170 18.87 3.95 -14.69
C PRO A 170 18.44 5.42 -14.78
N LEU A 171 17.19 5.68 -14.43
CA LEU A 171 16.74 7.06 -14.23
C LEU A 171 17.50 7.69 -13.07
N TRP A 172 17.74 8.98 -13.12
CA TRP A 172 18.51 9.69 -12.08
C TRP A 172 17.88 9.61 -10.69
N ASN A 173 16.56 9.46 -10.62
CA ASN A 173 15.79 9.25 -9.38
C ASN A 173 15.77 7.78 -8.92
N ASN A 174 16.29 6.83 -9.70
CA ASN A 174 16.36 5.43 -9.34
C ASN A 174 17.60 5.16 -8.47
N ARG A 175 17.36 4.94 -7.17
CA ARG A 175 18.34 4.51 -6.16
C ARG A 175 17.89 3.21 -5.48
N LYS A 176 17.14 2.36 -6.18
CA LYS A 176 16.57 1.12 -5.63
C LYS A 176 17.60 0.14 -5.09
N SER A 177 18.83 0.20 -5.57
CA SER A 177 19.95 -0.61 -5.05
C SER A 177 20.42 -0.17 -3.67
N GLU A 178 20.12 1.07 -3.26
CA GLU A 178 20.49 1.63 -1.97
C GLU A 178 19.42 1.27 -0.94
N LYS A 179 19.77 0.39 0.01
CA LYS A 179 18.82 -0.16 0.99
C LYS A 179 18.82 0.56 2.34
N GLY A 180 19.74 1.51 2.52
CA GLY A 180 19.93 2.19 3.79
C GLY A 180 20.92 1.48 4.72
N PRO A 181 20.91 1.75 6.02
CA PRO A 181 19.93 2.59 6.72
C PRO A 181 20.06 4.09 6.40
N PHE A 182 18.94 4.83 6.56
CA PHE A 182 18.85 6.26 6.27
C PHE A 182 18.27 7.04 7.45
N ASP A 183 18.63 8.33 7.54
CA ASP A 183 17.99 9.34 8.39
C ASP A 183 17.44 10.43 7.45
N ILE A 184 16.12 10.51 7.30
CA ILE A 184 15.44 11.41 6.37
C ILE A 184 15.09 12.67 7.15
N ILE A 185 15.64 13.82 6.76
CA ILE A 185 15.59 15.08 7.52
C ILE A 185 14.66 16.06 6.80
N GLY A 186 13.74 16.65 7.55
CA GLY A 186 12.76 17.64 7.07
C GLY A 186 13.35 18.97 6.67
N ASP A 187 12.47 19.94 6.40
CA ASP A 187 12.79 21.27 5.87
C ASP A 187 13.72 22.04 6.83
N LEU A 188 14.83 22.57 6.30
CA LEU A 188 15.89 23.18 7.10
C LEU A 188 15.73 24.70 7.27
N HIS A 189 15.36 25.39 6.23
CA HIS A 189 15.17 26.84 6.25
C HIS A 189 16.25 27.64 7.00
N GLY A 190 17.52 27.31 6.79
CA GLY A 190 18.65 28.00 7.46
C GLY A 190 18.75 27.78 8.98
N CYS A 191 18.06 26.77 9.54
CA CYS A 191 18.15 26.36 10.94
C CYS A 191 19.35 25.41 11.13
N CYS A 192 20.54 25.94 10.89
CA CYS A 192 21.79 25.16 10.90
C CYS A 192 22.16 24.66 12.30
N ASP A 193 21.88 25.43 13.35
CA ASP A 193 22.19 25.04 14.73
C ASP A 193 21.37 23.82 15.16
N GLU A 194 20.09 23.76 14.77
CA GLU A 194 19.20 22.63 15.02
C GLU A 194 19.60 21.41 14.16
N LEU A 195 20.10 21.65 12.94
CA LEU A 195 20.64 20.59 12.10
C LEU A 195 21.88 19.95 12.72
N GLU A 196 22.81 20.74 13.24
CA GLU A 196 23.99 20.24 13.94
C GLU A 196 23.60 19.39 15.15
N GLU A 197 22.67 19.87 15.97
CA GLU A 197 22.16 19.18 17.15
C GLU A 197 21.42 17.88 16.79
N LEU A 198 20.56 17.91 15.74
CA LEU A 198 19.86 16.72 15.27
C LEU A 198 20.84 15.66 14.75
N LEU A 199 21.84 16.05 13.95
CA LEU A 199 22.84 15.12 13.44
C LEU A 199 23.66 14.48 14.59
N GLU A 200 24.01 15.26 15.63
CA GLU A 200 24.68 14.71 16.81
C GLU A 200 23.77 13.69 17.54
N GLN A 201 22.51 14.03 17.76
CA GLN A 201 21.54 13.12 18.39
C GLN A 201 21.32 11.84 17.58
N LEU A 202 21.37 11.92 16.25
CA LEU A 202 21.28 10.76 15.34
C LEU A 202 22.58 9.93 15.33
N GLY A 203 23.67 10.42 15.93
CA GLY A 203 24.95 9.70 16.03
C GLY A 203 25.96 10.05 14.94
N TYR A 204 25.77 11.14 14.20
CA TYR A 204 26.80 11.64 13.28
C TYR A 204 27.92 12.33 14.05
N SER A 205 29.12 12.25 13.52
CA SER A 205 30.31 12.93 14.04
C SER A 205 31.03 13.64 12.92
N TRP A 206 31.70 14.75 13.26
CA TRP A 206 32.51 15.52 12.31
C TRP A 206 33.80 14.76 11.98
N VAL A 207 34.08 14.64 10.70
CA VAL A 207 35.24 13.96 10.15
C VAL A 207 35.92 14.89 9.15
N ASP A 208 37.24 15.00 9.25
CA ASP A 208 38.02 15.76 8.26
C ASP A 208 37.88 15.19 6.87
N CYS A 209 37.66 16.06 5.89
CA CYS A 209 37.46 15.67 4.49
C CYS A 209 38.18 16.63 3.53
N PRO A 210 38.74 16.13 2.41
CA PRO A 210 39.29 16.99 1.39
C PRO A 210 38.19 17.79 0.68
N LYS A 211 38.38 19.11 0.54
CA LYS A 211 37.51 19.94 -0.30
C LYS A 211 38.23 20.31 -1.59
N PRO A 212 37.48 20.65 -2.67
CA PRO A 212 38.08 21.19 -3.88
C PRO A 212 38.86 22.46 -3.58
N GLU A 213 40.06 22.60 -4.19
CA GLU A 213 40.95 23.71 -3.95
C GLU A 213 40.26 25.07 -4.17
N GLY A 214 40.34 25.93 -3.15
CA GLY A 214 39.77 27.27 -3.14
C GLY A 214 38.24 27.27 -3.19
N SER A 215 37.52 26.18 -2.89
CA SER A 215 36.05 26.16 -2.83
C SER A 215 35.55 26.99 -1.65
N GLU A 216 34.42 27.68 -1.91
CA GLU A 216 33.67 28.45 -0.92
C GLU A 216 32.38 27.72 -0.48
N LEU A 217 31.91 26.74 -1.25
CA LEU A 217 30.73 25.94 -0.94
C LEU A 217 31.06 24.72 -0.05
N TYR A 218 32.16 24.03 -0.32
CA TYR A 218 32.50 22.80 0.40
C TYR A 218 33.36 23.08 1.63
N MET A 219 33.09 22.32 2.71
CA MET A 219 33.76 22.43 4.00
C MET A 219 34.97 21.46 4.10
N GLU A 220 35.86 21.68 5.05
CA GLU A 220 36.97 20.78 5.36
C GLU A 220 36.61 19.66 6.33
N GLN A 221 35.43 19.71 6.89
CA GLN A 221 34.85 18.69 7.77
C GLN A 221 33.43 18.36 7.31
N VAL A 222 33.02 17.11 7.49
CA VAL A 222 31.70 16.62 7.12
C VAL A 222 31.09 15.76 8.22
N PRO A 223 29.80 15.92 8.56
CA PRO A 223 29.08 14.98 9.41
C PRO A 223 29.00 13.61 8.73
N LYS A 224 29.44 12.57 9.43
CA LYS A 224 29.39 11.18 8.95
C LYS A 224 28.99 10.25 10.07
N HIS A 225 28.08 9.33 9.78
CA HIS A 225 27.64 8.34 10.74
C HIS A 225 28.63 7.16 10.78
N PRO A 226 29.15 6.75 11.97
CA PRO A 226 30.21 5.72 12.09
C PRO A 226 29.77 4.34 11.60
N GLN A 227 28.47 4.04 11.61
CA GLN A 227 27.89 2.79 11.11
C GLN A 227 27.46 2.87 9.63
N GLY A 228 27.81 3.93 8.91
CA GLY A 228 27.52 4.08 7.48
C GLY A 228 26.08 4.48 7.15
N ARG A 229 25.28 4.93 8.13
CA ARG A 229 23.98 5.56 7.83
C ARG A 229 24.19 6.82 7.00
N ARG A 230 23.24 7.12 6.12
CA ARG A 230 23.29 8.32 5.29
C ARG A 230 22.07 9.19 5.51
N ALA A 231 22.28 10.50 5.51
CA ALA A 231 21.18 11.45 5.57
C ALA A 231 20.46 11.53 4.21
N ILE A 232 19.16 11.86 4.23
CA ILE A 232 18.39 12.27 3.05
C ILE A 232 17.70 13.57 3.39
N PHE A 233 18.08 14.66 2.73
CA PHE A 233 17.46 15.97 2.95
C PHE A 233 16.30 16.18 1.99
N VAL A 234 15.13 16.52 2.51
CA VAL A 234 13.90 16.67 1.69
C VAL A 234 13.84 18.00 0.92
N GLY A 235 14.72 18.96 1.20
CA GLY A 235 14.80 20.25 0.52
C GLY A 235 14.56 21.44 1.44
N ASP A 236 14.31 22.61 0.83
CA ASP A 236 14.12 23.91 1.50
C ASP A 236 15.24 24.22 2.48
N TYR A 237 16.47 24.29 1.95
CA TYR A 237 17.68 24.51 2.75
C TYR A 237 17.80 25.93 3.27
N ILE A 238 17.16 26.89 2.59
CA ILE A 238 17.30 28.33 2.73
C ILE A 238 16.00 29.02 3.10
N ASP A 239 16.09 30.32 3.25
CA ASP A 239 15.02 31.27 3.50
C ASP A 239 14.50 31.24 4.95
N ARG A 240 14.09 32.39 5.47
CA ARG A 240 13.52 32.60 6.80
C ARG A 240 14.50 32.48 7.97
N GLY A 241 15.33 31.48 7.99
CA GLY A 241 16.29 31.23 9.07
C GLY A 241 17.63 31.98 8.90
N PRO A 242 18.46 31.99 9.93
CA PRO A 242 19.58 32.90 10.04
C PRO A 242 20.88 32.45 9.36
N ARG A 243 21.02 31.13 9.04
CA ARG A 243 22.31 30.53 8.60
C ARG A 243 22.17 29.75 7.30
N SER A 244 21.58 30.40 6.26
CA SER A 244 21.37 29.76 4.94
C SER A 244 22.67 29.33 4.26
N VAL A 245 23.74 30.14 4.38
CA VAL A 245 25.08 29.82 3.81
C VAL A 245 25.65 28.55 4.46
N ASP A 246 25.63 28.48 5.78
CA ASP A 246 26.20 27.34 6.51
C ASP A 246 25.42 26.06 6.27
N THR A 247 24.07 26.16 6.21
CA THR A 247 23.20 25.03 5.86
C THR A 247 23.51 24.50 4.47
N LEU A 248 23.63 25.38 3.46
CA LEU A 248 24.00 25.00 2.10
C LEU A 248 25.40 24.35 2.05
N ARG A 249 26.37 24.91 2.78
CA ARG A 249 27.71 24.33 2.87
C ARG A 249 27.69 22.91 3.45
N MET A 250 26.98 22.72 4.53
CA MET A 250 26.86 21.39 5.20
C MET A 250 26.21 20.38 4.28
N VAL A 251 25.04 20.70 3.73
CA VAL A 251 24.27 19.80 2.85
C VAL A 251 25.08 19.47 1.58
N ALA A 252 25.69 20.48 0.94
CA ALA A 252 26.50 20.26 -0.26
C ALA A 252 27.75 19.39 0.05
N THR A 253 28.41 19.63 1.19
CA THR A 253 29.58 18.82 1.60
C THR A 253 29.20 17.39 1.90
N MET A 254 28.10 17.16 2.63
CA MET A 254 27.59 15.81 2.90
C MET A 254 27.23 15.07 1.61
N SER A 255 26.61 15.76 0.65
CA SER A 255 26.29 15.20 -0.67
C SER A 255 27.55 14.85 -1.48
N TYR A 256 28.54 15.76 -1.51
CA TYR A 256 29.79 15.57 -2.22
C TYR A 256 30.58 14.36 -1.73
N HIS A 257 30.63 14.16 -0.40
CA HIS A 257 31.31 13.02 0.24
C HIS A 257 30.45 11.76 0.38
N GLY A 258 29.23 11.75 -0.17
CA GLY A 258 28.36 10.58 -0.18
C GLY A 258 27.77 10.21 1.18
N SER A 259 27.83 11.12 2.18
CA SER A 259 27.17 10.93 3.48
C SER A 259 25.72 11.38 3.47
N ALA A 260 25.26 12.04 2.40
CA ALA A 260 23.85 12.39 2.21
C ALA A 260 23.38 12.28 0.76
N PHE A 261 22.06 12.14 0.60
CA PHE A 261 21.29 12.42 -0.60
C PHE A 261 20.50 13.70 -0.41
N CYS A 262 20.32 14.46 -1.49
CA CYS A 262 19.70 15.78 -1.44
C CYS A 262 18.58 15.88 -2.47
N LEU A 263 17.46 16.49 -2.09
CA LEU A 263 16.35 16.85 -2.95
C LEU A 263 16.18 18.37 -2.97
N PRO A 264 15.69 18.97 -4.05
CA PRO A 264 15.39 20.38 -4.07
C PRO A 264 14.04 20.67 -3.43
N GLY A 265 13.96 21.69 -2.60
CA GLY A 265 12.72 22.31 -2.24
C GLY A 265 12.31 23.43 -3.20
N ASN A 266 11.11 23.96 -3.05
CA ASN A 266 10.63 25.06 -3.89
C ASN A 266 11.41 26.37 -3.64
N HIS A 267 11.92 26.58 -2.42
CA HIS A 267 12.77 27.74 -2.08
C HIS A 267 14.12 27.64 -2.80
N ASP A 268 14.75 26.47 -2.84
CA ASP A 268 16.02 26.22 -3.51
C ASP A 268 15.92 26.45 -5.03
N VAL A 269 14.82 25.96 -5.64
CA VAL A 269 14.55 26.16 -7.06
C VAL A 269 14.29 27.65 -7.38
N LYS A 270 13.65 28.39 -6.46
CA LYS A 270 13.45 29.83 -6.59
C LYS A 270 14.78 30.59 -6.55
N LEU A 271 15.68 30.25 -5.63
CA LEU A 271 17.04 30.80 -5.59
C LEU A 271 17.81 30.51 -6.89
N LEU A 272 17.77 29.28 -7.37
CA LEU A 272 18.43 28.90 -8.64
C LEU A 272 17.94 29.76 -9.81
N ARG A 273 16.64 30.03 -9.91
CA ARG A 273 16.09 30.92 -10.94
C ARG A 273 16.63 32.34 -10.82
N LEU A 274 16.74 32.86 -9.59
CA LEU A 274 17.36 34.18 -9.33
C LEU A 274 18.83 34.20 -9.78
N LEU A 275 19.62 33.19 -9.35
CA LEU A 275 21.04 33.07 -9.71
C LEU A 275 21.27 32.90 -11.21
N ASN A 276 20.27 32.38 -11.94
CA ASN A 276 20.28 32.29 -13.41
C ASN A 276 19.73 33.54 -14.10
N GLY A 277 19.54 34.64 -13.36
CA GLY A 277 19.15 35.95 -13.91
C GLY A 277 17.65 36.11 -14.18
N SER A 278 16.80 35.19 -13.73
CA SER A 278 15.35 35.31 -13.85
C SER A 278 14.82 36.35 -12.83
N GLN A 279 13.82 37.14 -13.20
CA GLN A 279 13.11 37.98 -12.25
C GLN A 279 12.25 37.10 -11.34
N VAL A 280 12.52 37.14 -10.03
CA VAL A 280 11.76 36.46 -8.99
C VAL A 280 11.31 37.44 -7.93
N GLN A 281 10.16 37.20 -7.31
CA GLN A 281 9.70 38.02 -6.19
C GLN A 281 10.53 37.69 -4.94
N ILE A 282 11.12 38.74 -4.33
CA ILE A 282 11.86 38.62 -3.08
C ILE A 282 10.84 38.63 -1.93
N LYS A 283 10.27 37.45 -1.64
CA LYS A 283 9.27 37.21 -0.59
C LYS A 283 9.53 35.80 0.02
N HIS A 284 8.88 35.54 1.15
CA HIS A 284 8.91 34.26 1.86
C HIS A 284 10.31 33.86 2.37
N GLY A 285 11.10 34.84 2.83
CA GLY A 285 12.39 34.58 3.46
C GLY A 285 13.60 34.68 2.53
N LEU A 286 13.43 34.95 1.23
CA LEU A 286 14.55 35.08 0.29
C LEU A 286 15.43 36.30 0.60
N ALA A 287 14.87 37.37 1.20
CA ALA A 287 15.63 38.55 1.61
C ALA A 287 16.68 38.21 2.68
N GLU A 288 16.32 37.36 3.64
CA GLU A 288 17.19 36.88 4.70
C GLU A 288 18.34 36.05 4.14
N THR A 289 18.07 35.18 3.18
CA THR A 289 19.10 34.43 2.45
C THR A 289 20.08 35.31 1.72
N LEU A 290 19.58 36.32 1.00
CA LEU A 290 20.45 37.29 0.29
C LEU A 290 21.28 38.11 1.27
N ALA A 291 20.71 38.54 2.39
CA ALA A 291 21.43 39.23 3.44
C ALA A 291 22.53 38.35 4.07
N ASP A 292 22.32 37.07 4.18
CA ASP A 292 23.34 36.13 4.63
C ASP A 292 24.47 35.97 3.59
N PHE A 293 24.13 35.95 2.29
CA PHE A 293 25.12 35.97 1.19
C PHE A 293 25.93 37.25 1.18
N ASP A 294 25.30 38.43 1.50
CA ASP A 294 25.98 39.73 1.56
C ASP A 294 27.04 39.81 2.67
N ARG A 295 27.04 38.93 3.66
CA ARG A 295 28.08 38.81 4.68
C ARG A 295 29.38 38.19 4.16
N LEU A 296 29.31 37.49 3.03
CA LEU A 296 30.50 36.92 2.38
C LEU A 296 31.29 38.04 1.67
N PRO A 297 32.63 38.02 1.68
CA PRO A 297 33.43 38.89 0.81
C PRO A 297 33.01 38.75 -0.65
N ALA A 298 32.98 39.81 -1.43
CA ALA A 298 32.44 39.83 -2.80
C ALA A 298 33.04 38.73 -3.71
N VAL A 299 34.34 38.46 -3.58
CA VAL A 299 35.01 37.39 -4.35
C VAL A 299 34.55 36.01 -3.90
N ALA A 300 34.45 35.79 -2.57
CA ALA A 300 33.99 34.54 -1.99
C ALA A 300 32.53 34.27 -2.35
N ARG A 301 31.66 35.33 -2.27
CA ARG A 301 30.27 35.25 -2.69
C ARG A 301 30.11 34.81 -4.15
N ALA A 302 30.81 35.48 -5.07
CA ALA A 302 30.73 35.15 -6.49
C ALA A 302 31.15 33.71 -6.76
N LYS A 303 32.16 33.21 -6.06
CA LYS A 303 32.61 31.83 -6.15
C LYS A 303 31.60 30.86 -5.55
N PHE A 304 31.10 31.12 -4.35
CA PHE A 304 30.03 30.35 -3.70
C PHE A 304 28.80 30.21 -4.60
N GLU A 305 28.30 31.30 -5.16
CA GLU A 305 27.14 31.29 -6.06
C GLU A 305 27.43 30.48 -7.34
N SER A 306 28.65 30.56 -7.89
CA SER A 306 29.05 29.81 -9.08
C SER A 306 29.14 28.30 -8.84
N GLU A 307 29.49 27.87 -7.64
CA GLU A 307 29.54 26.45 -7.22
C GLU A 307 28.15 25.94 -6.79
N LEU A 308 27.33 26.78 -6.20
CA LEU A 308 25.98 26.45 -5.75
C LEU A 308 25.01 26.14 -6.92
N LYS A 309 25.11 26.89 -8.03
CA LYS A 309 24.26 26.67 -9.22
C LYS A 309 24.27 25.23 -9.71
N PRO A 310 25.42 24.62 -10.09
CA PRO A 310 25.47 23.24 -10.58
C PRO A 310 25.06 22.23 -9.50
N PHE A 311 25.28 22.52 -8.22
CA PHE A 311 24.79 21.68 -7.12
C PHE A 311 23.26 21.59 -7.13
N ILE A 312 22.53 22.74 -7.12
CA ILE A 312 21.07 22.74 -7.12
C ILE A 312 20.51 22.21 -8.46
N GLU A 313 21.14 22.54 -9.60
CA GLU A 313 20.73 22.02 -10.92
C GLU A 313 20.82 20.51 -11.02
N GLY A 314 21.78 19.89 -10.31
CA GLY A 314 21.98 18.45 -10.26
C GLY A 314 20.95 17.70 -9.39
N LEU A 315 20.16 18.40 -8.57
CA LEU A 315 19.18 17.77 -7.70
C LEU A 315 17.97 17.24 -8.49
N VAL A 316 17.59 16.01 -8.22
CA VAL A 316 16.44 15.35 -8.84
C VAL A 316 15.16 15.58 -8.04
N SER A 317 14.00 15.50 -8.69
CA SER A 317 12.71 15.83 -8.07
C SER A 317 12.31 14.91 -6.92
N HIS A 318 12.71 13.63 -6.97
CA HIS A 318 12.46 12.61 -5.95
C HIS A 318 13.47 11.49 -6.08
N LEU A 319 13.58 10.67 -5.05
CA LEU A 319 14.47 9.51 -5.01
C LEU A 319 13.69 8.27 -4.56
N ILE A 320 14.01 7.13 -5.16
CA ILE A 320 13.40 5.83 -4.84
C ILE A 320 14.49 4.89 -4.36
N PHE A 321 14.32 4.35 -3.17
CA PHE A 321 15.29 3.50 -2.48
C PHE A 321 14.71 2.12 -2.17
N ASP A 322 15.55 1.22 -1.64
CA ASP A 322 15.20 -0.10 -1.09
C ASP A 322 14.22 -0.88 -1.98
N GLU A 323 14.66 -1.20 -3.19
CA GLU A 323 13.87 -1.98 -4.16
C GLU A 323 12.50 -1.36 -4.50
N GLY A 324 12.31 -0.08 -4.19
CA GLY A 324 11.06 0.64 -4.41
C GLY A 324 10.18 0.80 -3.17
N LYS A 325 10.64 0.37 -1.98
CA LYS A 325 9.88 0.43 -0.74
C LYS A 325 9.89 1.82 -0.08
N LEU A 326 10.86 2.67 -0.43
CA LEU A 326 10.98 4.01 0.10
C LEU A 326 11.06 5.03 -1.03
N VAL A 327 10.22 6.06 -0.95
CA VAL A 327 10.20 7.22 -1.84
C VAL A 327 10.36 8.48 -1.01
N VAL A 328 11.24 9.38 -1.43
CA VAL A 328 11.44 10.67 -0.76
C VAL A 328 11.27 11.78 -1.80
N ALA A 329 10.43 12.76 -1.49
CA ALA A 329 10.16 13.93 -2.33
C ALA A 329 9.83 15.13 -1.44
N HIS A 330 10.15 16.36 -1.84
CA HIS A 330 9.95 17.53 -0.99
C HIS A 330 8.48 17.73 -0.56
N ALA A 331 7.52 17.79 -1.49
CA ALA A 331 6.10 17.96 -1.19
C ALA A 331 5.27 16.68 -1.35
N GLY A 332 5.94 15.51 -1.38
CA GLY A 332 5.31 14.21 -1.54
C GLY A 332 5.20 13.75 -2.99
N LEU A 333 4.61 12.56 -3.20
CA LEU A 333 4.48 11.96 -4.52
C LEU A 333 3.36 10.94 -4.60
N LYS A 334 2.41 11.12 -5.53
CA LYS A 334 1.36 10.15 -5.84
C LYS A 334 1.95 8.85 -6.41
N LEU A 335 1.29 7.73 -6.16
CA LEU A 335 1.72 6.40 -6.62
C LEU A 335 1.98 6.33 -8.13
N GLU A 336 1.14 6.99 -8.93
CA GLU A 336 1.25 7.01 -10.39
C GLU A 336 2.51 7.73 -10.92
N TYR A 337 3.16 8.53 -10.08
CA TYR A 337 4.37 9.29 -10.42
C TYR A 337 5.67 8.62 -9.98
N HIS A 338 5.58 7.54 -9.20
CA HIS A 338 6.78 6.82 -8.72
C HIS A 338 7.65 6.38 -9.91
N GLY A 339 8.93 6.77 -9.89
CA GLY A 339 9.89 6.43 -10.95
C GLY A 339 9.62 7.10 -12.30
N ARG A 340 8.78 8.14 -12.33
CA ARG A 340 8.49 8.91 -13.54
C ARG A 340 9.27 10.21 -13.57
N THR A 341 9.44 10.76 -14.77
CA THR A 341 10.15 12.03 -14.96
C THR A 341 9.42 12.90 -15.99
N SER A 342 8.95 14.05 -15.53
CA SER A 342 8.38 15.09 -16.39
C SER A 342 8.32 16.40 -15.62
N GLY A 343 8.04 17.50 -16.32
CA GLY A 343 7.80 18.80 -15.67
C GLY A 343 6.67 18.74 -14.63
N ARG A 344 5.57 18.02 -14.94
CA ARG A 344 4.43 17.85 -14.03
C ARG A 344 4.80 17.04 -12.77
N VAL A 345 5.57 15.97 -12.91
CA VAL A 345 6.06 15.20 -11.76
C VAL A 345 6.97 16.06 -10.90
N ARG A 346 7.88 16.84 -11.52
CA ARG A 346 8.74 17.78 -10.79
C ARG A 346 7.93 18.86 -10.06
N GLU A 347 6.92 19.40 -10.71
CA GLU A 347 6.02 20.42 -10.12
C GLU A 347 5.29 19.85 -8.90
N PHE A 348 4.74 18.63 -9.01
CA PHE A 348 4.11 17.95 -7.89
C PHE A 348 5.09 17.72 -6.74
N CYS A 349 6.30 17.22 -7.02
CA CYS A 349 7.32 17.00 -5.98
C CYS A 349 7.73 18.29 -5.25
N LEU A 350 7.63 19.47 -5.89
CA LEU A 350 8.03 20.75 -5.32
C LEU A 350 6.89 21.47 -4.59
N TYR A 351 5.65 21.30 -5.02
CA TYR A 351 4.52 22.11 -4.56
C TYR A 351 3.34 21.29 -4.04
N GLY A 352 3.34 19.98 -4.20
CA GLY A 352 2.22 19.09 -3.88
C GLY A 352 1.08 19.21 -4.91
N ASP A 353 -0.10 18.73 -4.50
CA ASP A 353 -1.33 18.84 -5.30
C ASP A 353 -2.05 20.13 -4.97
N THR A 354 -2.27 20.98 -5.96
CA THR A 354 -2.90 22.30 -5.77
C THR A 354 -4.11 22.45 -6.68
N THR A 355 -5.15 23.16 -6.18
CA THR A 355 -6.34 23.48 -6.99
C THR A 355 -6.08 24.58 -8.00
N GLY A 356 -4.97 25.33 -7.86
CA GLY A 356 -4.67 26.55 -8.62
C GLY A 356 -5.31 27.81 -8.02
N GLU A 357 -6.10 27.67 -6.96
CA GLU A 357 -6.68 28.78 -6.21
C GLU A 357 -5.77 29.20 -5.05
N VAL A 358 -6.00 30.39 -4.52
CA VAL A 358 -5.32 30.89 -3.32
C VAL A 358 -6.34 31.11 -2.21
N ASP A 359 -5.94 30.83 -0.97
CA ASP A 359 -6.77 31.08 0.21
C ASP A 359 -6.80 32.57 0.63
N GLU A 360 -7.55 32.86 1.68
CA GLU A 360 -7.66 34.22 2.24
C GLU A 360 -6.33 34.81 2.75
N PHE A 361 -5.32 33.94 2.96
CA PHE A 361 -3.96 34.36 3.35
C PHE A 361 -3.02 34.50 2.15
N GLY A 362 -3.52 34.27 0.92
CA GLY A 362 -2.74 34.34 -0.32
C GLY A 362 -1.84 33.08 -0.53
N LEU A 363 -2.12 31.99 0.17
CA LEU A 363 -1.42 30.72 0.01
C LEU A 363 -2.17 29.81 -0.98
N PRO A 364 -1.47 28.99 -1.78
CA PRO A 364 -2.12 28.01 -2.65
C PRO A 364 -2.98 27.04 -1.87
N VAL A 365 -4.23 26.85 -2.33
CA VAL A 365 -5.11 25.81 -1.78
C VAL A 365 -4.59 24.45 -2.24
N ARG A 366 -4.29 23.58 -1.27
CA ARG A 366 -3.71 22.25 -1.49
C ARG A 366 -4.75 21.18 -1.27
N LEU A 367 -4.67 20.14 -2.11
CA LEU A 367 -5.43 18.90 -1.94
C LEU A 367 -4.64 17.95 -1.04
N ASP A 368 -5.35 17.23 -0.19
CA ASP A 368 -4.78 16.19 0.64
C ASP A 368 -4.57 14.91 -0.21
N TRP A 369 -3.43 14.84 -0.89
CA TRP A 369 -3.08 13.69 -1.71
C TRP A 369 -2.73 12.46 -0.86
N ALA A 370 -2.29 12.65 0.39
CA ALA A 370 -1.88 11.59 1.30
C ALA A 370 -3.07 10.72 1.73
N SER A 371 -4.24 11.31 1.93
CA SER A 371 -5.48 10.56 2.23
C SER A 371 -5.86 9.60 1.10
N GLY A 372 -5.61 9.98 -0.16
CA GLY A 372 -5.84 9.15 -1.34
C GLY A 372 -4.72 8.16 -1.68
N TYR A 373 -3.60 8.17 -0.94
CA TYR A 373 -2.49 7.26 -1.24
C TYR A 373 -2.82 5.81 -0.83
N ARG A 374 -2.62 4.85 -1.77
CA ARG A 374 -2.87 3.42 -1.57
C ARG A 374 -1.69 2.54 -2.02
N GLY A 375 -0.48 3.14 -2.08
CA GLY A 375 0.75 2.41 -2.42
C GLY A 375 1.34 1.68 -1.21
N GLU A 376 2.13 0.63 -1.47
CA GLU A 376 2.88 -0.10 -0.44
C GLU A 376 4.19 0.59 -0.05
N ALA A 377 4.73 1.42 -0.95
CA ALA A 377 5.95 2.17 -0.69
C ALA A 377 5.70 3.27 0.34
N ARG A 378 6.64 3.44 1.27
CA ARG A 378 6.63 4.59 2.18
C ARG A 378 7.03 5.84 1.44
N VAL A 379 6.24 6.91 1.59
CA VAL A 379 6.54 8.23 1.01
C VAL A 379 6.83 9.21 2.14
N VAL A 380 8.05 9.74 2.19
CA VAL A 380 8.47 10.72 3.20
C VAL A 380 8.65 12.07 2.54
N TYR A 381 8.09 13.11 3.15
CA TYR A 381 8.04 14.46 2.57
C TYR A 381 7.97 15.56 3.64
N GLY A 382 8.04 16.82 3.22
CA GLY A 382 7.92 18.02 4.06
C GLY A 382 7.02 19.08 3.43
N HIS A 383 7.52 20.33 3.29
CA HIS A 383 6.92 21.44 2.56
C HIS A 383 5.72 22.11 3.22
N THR A 384 4.85 21.38 3.87
CA THR A 384 3.67 21.93 4.56
C THR A 384 3.82 21.63 6.04
N PRO A 385 4.11 22.65 6.86
CA PRO A 385 4.37 22.43 8.27
C PRO A 385 3.20 21.80 9.02
N VAL A 386 3.50 20.79 9.84
CA VAL A 386 2.56 20.08 10.72
C VAL A 386 3.01 20.21 12.17
N ALA A 387 2.08 20.11 13.12
CA ALA A 387 2.41 20.23 14.54
C ALA A 387 3.29 19.07 15.05
N ARG A 388 3.08 17.88 14.52
CA ARG A 388 3.84 16.66 14.82
C ARG A 388 3.91 15.74 13.61
N PRO A 389 4.99 14.96 13.45
CA PRO A 389 5.09 14.00 12.36
C PRO A 389 4.19 12.79 12.64
N GLU A 390 3.40 12.39 11.68
CA GLU A 390 2.51 11.22 11.79
C GLU A 390 2.47 10.45 10.47
N TRP A 391 2.17 9.16 10.58
CA TRP A 391 1.90 8.33 9.41
C TRP A 391 0.44 8.47 8.98
N LEU A 392 0.22 8.57 7.66
CA LEU A 392 -1.08 8.47 7.01
C LEU A 392 -0.92 7.65 5.71
N ASN A 393 -1.59 6.50 5.62
CA ASN A 393 -1.58 5.63 4.42
C ASN A 393 -0.17 5.35 3.85
N CYS A 394 0.78 4.97 4.68
CA CYS A 394 2.19 4.80 4.32
C CYS A 394 2.91 6.09 3.89
N THR A 395 2.37 7.28 4.16
CA THR A 395 3.05 8.54 3.93
C THR A 395 3.35 9.25 5.25
N ALA A 396 4.45 9.99 5.32
CA ALA A 396 4.82 10.75 6.51
C ALA A 396 5.32 12.15 6.12
N ASN A 397 4.65 13.17 6.67
CA ASN A 397 5.12 14.54 6.61
C ASN A 397 6.03 14.82 7.81
N ILE A 398 7.28 15.21 7.55
CA ILE A 398 8.29 15.48 8.57
C ILE A 398 8.71 16.93 8.65
N ASP A 399 8.05 17.85 7.93
CA ASP A 399 8.21 19.29 8.15
C ASP A 399 7.42 19.68 9.40
N THR A 400 8.09 19.78 10.52
CA THR A 400 7.50 20.16 11.80
C THR A 400 7.76 21.62 12.16
N GLY A 401 8.02 22.44 11.14
CA GLY A 401 8.04 23.89 11.24
C GLY A 401 9.16 24.46 12.10
N CYS A 402 10.36 23.93 12.03
CA CYS A 402 11.51 24.39 12.84
C CYS A 402 11.67 25.91 12.79
N VAL A 403 11.69 26.49 11.61
CA VAL A 403 11.88 27.96 11.43
C VAL A 403 10.77 28.78 12.07
N PHE A 404 9.61 28.20 12.32
CA PHE A 404 8.45 28.80 12.96
C PHE A 404 8.35 28.54 14.47
N GLY A 405 9.40 27.96 15.07
CA GLY A 405 9.44 27.64 16.51
C GLY A 405 8.94 26.23 16.86
N GLY A 406 8.69 25.38 15.87
CA GLY A 406 8.38 23.97 16.05
C GLY A 406 9.64 23.11 16.30
N HIS A 407 9.79 22.05 15.53
CA HIS A 407 10.90 21.11 15.65
C HIS A 407 11.58 20.89 14.30
N LEU A 408 12.86 20.51 14.32
CA LEU A 408 13.51 19.88 13.18
C LEU A 408 13.42 18.35 13.38
N THR A 409 12.79 17.68 12.45
CA THR A 409 12.46 16.25 12.58
C THR A 409 13.17 15.41 11.53
N ALA A 410 13.68 14.27 11.96
CA ALA A 410 14.16 13.19 11.10
C ALA A 410 13.33 11.93 11.27
N LEU A 411 13.16 11.18 10.18
CA LEU A 411 12.64 9.82 10.19
C LEU A 411 13.80 8.84 9.97
N ARG A 412 14.00 7.94 10.90
CA ARG A 412 14.97 6.83 10.79
C ARG A 412 14.37 5.67 10.00
N TYR A 413 15.03 5.27 8.94
CA TYR A 413 14.63 4.13 8.10
C TYR A 413 15.69 3.02 8.16
N PRO A 414 15.36 1.74 8.32
CA PRO A 414 14.01 1.15 8.25
C PRO A 414 13.22 1.12 9.57
N GLU A 415 13.76 1.65 10.68
CA GLU A 415 13.19 1.57 12.03
C GLU A 415 11.82 2.26 12.14
N ASN A 416 11.54 3.29 11.30
CA ASN A 416 10.35 4.15 11.30
C ASN A 416 10.17 4.96 12.59
N GLU A 417 11.28 5.37 13.17
CA GLU A 417 11.34 6.18 14.36
C GLU A 417 11.50 7.65 14.00
N PHE A 418 10.68 8.51 14.61
CA PHE A 418 10.85 9.95 14.50
C PHE A 418 11.77 10.45 15.60
N VAL A 419 12.79 11.23 15.21
CA VAL A 419 13.71 11.91 16.12
C VAL A 419 13.61 13.40 15.84
N SER A 420 13.41 14.22 16.88
CA SER A 420 13.17 15.65 16.72
C SER A 420 13.97 16.45 17.75
N VAL A 421 14.46 17.62 17.32
CA VAL A 421 15.04 18.65 18.18
C VAL A 421 14.17 19.90 18.16
N PRO A 422 13.92 20.56 19.28
CA PRO A 422 13.11 21.76 19.31
C PRO A 422 13.86 22.93 18.67
N ALA A 423 13.15 23.82 18.00
CA ALA A 423 13.70 25.07 17.54
C ALA A 423 14.19 25.92 18.73
N ARG A 424 15.36 26.53 18.60
CA ARG A 424 15.93 27.40 19.65
C ARG A 424 15.10 28.67 19.88
N ARG A 425 14.38 29.12 18.86
CA ARG A 425 13.47 30.28 18.90
C ARG A 425 12.54 30.28 17.68
N VAL A 426 11.54 31.16 17.69
CA VAL A 426 10.80 31.51 16.48
C VAL A 426 11.69 32.41 15.61
N TYR A 427 12.08 31.93 14.44
CA TYR A 427 12.91 32.65 13.48
C TYR A 427 12.06 33.50 12.54
N CYS A 428 10.87 32.98 12.19
CA CYS A 428 9.89 33.62 11.34
C CYS A 428 8.48 33.36 11.87
N GLU A 429 7.64 34.40 11.92
CA GLU A 429 6.24 34.20 12.31
C GLU A 429 5.49 33.43 11.20
N PRO A 430 4.74 32.40 11.51
CA PRO A 430 3.98 31.67 10.53
C PRO A 430 2.79 32.49 10.02
N THR A 431 2.53 32.48 8.72
CA THR A 431 1.38 33.16 8.10
C THR A 431 0.05 32.62 8.63
N LYS A 432 0.02 31.29 8.93
CA LYS A 432 -1.12 30.60 9.53
C LYS A 432 -0.60 29.88 10.79
N ARG A 433 -1.26 30.13 11.92
CA ARG A 433 -0.88 29.44 13.17
C ARG A 433 -1.05 27.93 12.99
N PHE A 434 -0.11 27.15 13.52
CA PHE A 434 -0.28 25.71 13.63
C PHE A 434 -1.50 25.46 14.53
N VAL A 435 -2.49 24.79 13.98
CA VAL A 435 -3.60 24.29 14.80
C VAL A 435 -3.03 23.10 15.56
N GLU A 436 -2.85 23.25 16.88
CA GLU A 436 -2.63 22.07 17.71
C GLU A 436 -3.81 21.14 17.49
N GLN A 437 -3.53 19.93 17.03
CA GLN A 437 -4.55 18.90 16.95
C GLN A 437 -5.04 18.65 18.39
N THR A 438 -6.25 19.07 18.68
CA THR A 438 -6.92 18.81 19.97
C THR A 438 -7.45 17.38 20.07
N SER A 439 -7.45 16.67 18.96
CA SER A 439 -7.89 15.27 18.89
C SER A 439 -6.89 14.35 19.60
N PRO A 440 -7.36 13.44 20.45
CA PRO A 440 -6.51 12.39 21.02
C PRO A 440 -6.14 11.30 20.03
N LEU A 441 -6.73 11.32 18.82
CA LEU A 441 -6.51 10.35 17.74
C LEU A 441 -5.32 10.75 16.86
N SER A 442 -4.62 9.76 16.32
CA SER A 442 -3.64 9.99 15.25
C SER A 442 -4.34 10.31 13.93
N ALA A 443 -3.62 10.91 12.97
CA ALA A 443 -4.14 11.18 11.63
C ALA A 443 -4.68 9.91 10.93
N GLN A 444 -4.01 8.77 11.10
CA GLN A 444 -4.49 7.49 10.59
C GLN A 444 -5.79 7.04 11.28
N GLN A 445 -5.88 7.17 12.60
CA GLN A 445 -7.09 6.79 13.33
C GLN A 445 -8.30 7.67 12.96
N GLU A 446 -8.08 8.97 12.72
CA GLU A 446 -9.13 9.86 12.21
C GLU A 446 -9.58 9.46 10.81
N PHE A 447 -8.64 9.11 9.94
CA PHE A 447 -8.94 8.66 8.59
C PHE A 447 -9.69 7.32 8.60
N ASP A 448 -9.28 6.37 9.45
CA ASP A 448 -9.86 5.03 9.56
C ASP A 448 -11.29 5.04 10.14
N ASN A 449 -11.78 6.18 10.65
CA ASN A 449 -13.18 6.35 11.05
C ASN A 449 -14.17 6.28 9.87
N LEU A 450 -13.68 6.48 8.65
CA LEU A 450 -14.49 6.50 7.44
C LEU A 450 -14.27 5.21 6.64
N LEU A 451 -15.37 4.56 6.25
CA LEU A 451 -15.31 3.47 5.29
C LEU A 451 -15.18 4.07 3.88
N ASP A 452 -14.05 3.84 3.25
CA ASP A 452 -13.76 4.34 1.90
C ASP A 452 -13.91 3.22 0.87
N ILE A 453 -14.71 3.48 -0.18
CA ILE A 453 -14.88 2.52 -1.27
C ILE A 453 -13.58 2.25 -2.03
N ASP A 454 -12.68 3.23 -2.09
CA ASP A 454 -11.38 3.09 -2.76
C ASP A 454 -10.49 2.02 -2.10
N ASP A 455 -10.75 1.68 -0.83
CA ASP A 455 -10.04 0.61 -0.12
C ASP A 455 -10.36 -0.79 -0.66
N VAL A 456 -11.48 -0.96 -1.37
CA VAL A 456 -11.95 -2.26 -1.86
C VAL A 456 -12.09 -2.35 -3.37
N LEU A 457 -11.88 -1.24 -4.10
CA LEU A 457 -11.90 -1.27 -5.56
C LEU A 457 -10.76 -2.11 -6.13
N GLY A 458 -11.09 -2.84 -7.19
CA GLY A 458 -10.16 -3.72 -7.88
C GLY A 458 -9.92 -5.06 -7.15
N LYS A 459 -9.16 -5.92 -7.80
CA LYS A 459 -8.75 -7.21 -7.24
C LYS A 459 -7.64 -6.97 -6.20
N ARG A 460 -7.85 -7.44 -4.98
CA ARG A 460 -6.86 -7.41 -3.89
C ARG A 460 -6.25 -8.79 -3.67
N ILE A 461 -4.94 -8.82 -3.42
CA ILE A 461 -4.23 -10.05 -3.03
C ILE A 461 -3.62 -9.78 -1.66
N VAL A 462 -4.09 -10.51 -0.66
CA VAL A 462 -3.61 -10.41 0.72
C VAL A 462 -2.71 -11.60 1.01
N SER A 463 -1.47 -11.34 1.38
CA SER A 463 -0.55 -12.36 1.87
C SER A 463 -0.83 -12.64 3.34
N THR A 464 -1.00 -13.91 3.67
CA THR A 464 -1.23 -14.36 5.04
C THR A 464 -0.12 -15.29 5.50
N GLU A 465 0.02 -15.45 6.81
CA GLU A 465 1.07 -16.29 7.40
C GLU A 465 0.89 -17.77 7.07
N LEU A 466 -0.35 -18.27 7.06
CA LEU A 466 -0.67 -19.70 6.86
C LEU A 466 -1.05 -20.03 5.43
N ILE A 467 -1.68 -19.11 4.72
CA ILE A 467 -2.09 -19.25 3.31
C ILE A 467 -1.38 -18.17 2.52
N SER A 468 -0.48 -18.54 1.62
CA SER A 468 0.44 -17.63 0.96
C SER A 468 -0.23 -16.43 0.28
N ASN A 469 -1.32 -16.62 -0.45
CA ASN A 469 -2.04 -15.53 -1.10
C ASN A 469 -3.54 -15.79 -1.16
N VAL A 470 -4.31 -14.89 -0.55
CA VAL A 470 -5.77 -14.86 -0.64
C VAL A 470 -6.19 -13.78 -1.61
N THR A 471 -6.92 -14.16 -2.64
CA THR A 471 -7.47 -13.21 -3.61
C THR A 471 -8.88 -12.77 -3.18
N ILE A 472 -9.05 -11.47 -2.98
CA ILE A 472 -10.34 -10.83 -2.74
C ILE A 472 -10.78 -10.16 -4.04
N ARG A 473 -11.93 -10.55 -4.55
CA ARG A 473 -12.53 -9.94 -5.74
C ARG A 473 -13.22 -8.63 -5.35
N GLU A 474 -13.29 -7.70 -6.28
CA GLU A 474 -13.93 -6.39 -6.07
C GLU A 474 -15.37 -6.52 -5.57
N GLU A 475 -16.15 -7.42 -6.16
CA GLU A 475 -17.56 -7.62 -5.77
C GLU A 475 -17.69 -8.04 -4.30
N ASN A 476 -16.77 -8.88 -3.81
CA ASN A 476 -16.74 -9.32 -2.42
C ASN A 476 -16.32 -8.17 -1.48
N GLY A 477 -15.38 -7.34 -1.90
CA GLY A 477 -14.95 -6.16 -1.16
C GLY A 477 -16.07 -5.13 -1.00
N ILE A 478 -16.78 -4.81 -2.11
CA ILE A 478 -17.92 -3.88 -2.09
C ILE A 478 -19.05 -4.42 -1.19
N ALA A 479 -19.39 -5.72 -1.31
CA ALA A 479 -20.39 -6.34 -0.45
C ALA A 479 -19.99 -6.34 1.03
N ALA A 480 -18.71 -6.46 1.33
CA ALA A 480 -18.20 -6.36 2.70
C ALA A 480 -18.38 -4.94 3.26
N ILE A 481 -18.02 -3.89 2.52
CA ILE A 481 -18.24 -2.50 2.95
C ILE A 481 -19.72 -2.21 3.17
N GLU A 482 -20.61 -2.65 2.29
CA GLU A 482 -22.06 -2.49 2.47
C GLU A 482 -22.54 -3.18 3.77
N THR A 483 -22.04 -4.38 4.04
CA THR A 483 -22.37 -5.11 5.26
C THR A 483 -21.82 -4.40 6.51
N LEU A 484 -20.58 -3.93 6.47
CA LEU A 484 -19.93 -3.20 7.57
C LEU A 484 -20.71 -1.91 7.88
N SER A 485 -21.06 -1.13 6.87
CA SER A 485 -21.73 0.16 7.05
C SER A 485 -23.14 0.06 7.64
N ARG A 486 -23.83 -1.09 7.46
CA ARG A 486 -25.23 -1.24 7.87
C ARG A 486 -25.46 -2.10 9.10
N PHE A 487 -24.62 -3.09 9.35
CA PHE A 487 -24.94 -4.16 10.28
C PHE A 487 -23.81 -4.51 11.24
N ALA A 488 -22.59 -4.13 10.96
CA ALA A 488 -21.46 -4.46 11.83
C ALA A 488 -21.35 -3.49 13.01
N VAL A 489 -20.66 -3.92 14.06
CA VAL A 489 -20.11 -3.02 15.07
C VAL A 489 -19.07 -2.11 14.41
N ASP A 490 -18.61 -1.08 15.09
CA ASP A 490 -17.56 -0.21 14.58
C ASP A 490 -16.39 -1.03 14.03
N PRO A 491 -15.99 -0.85 12.76
CA PRO A 491 -14.97 -1.65 12.11
C PRO A 491 -13.63 -1.68 12.83
N ARG A 492 -13.32 -0.66 13.62
CA ARG A 492 -12.09 -0.58 14.42
C ARG A 492 -12.00 -1.68 15.49
N TRP A 493 -13.14 -2.20 15.95
CA TRP A 493 -13.21 -3.36 16.86
C TRP A 493 -13.08 -4.71 16.14
N LEU A 494 -13.26 -4.78 14.81
CA LEU A 494 -13.33 -6.04 14.06
C LEU A 494 -11.94 -6.61 13.75
N ILE A 495 -11.16 -6.91 14.78
CA ILE A 495 -9.80 -7.46 14.66
C ILE A 495 -9.78 -8.98 14.47
N TYR A 496 -10.91 -9.66 14.68
CA TYR A 496 -11.04 -11.10 14.50
C TYR A 496 -12.48 -11.48 14.13
N LEU A 497 -12.63 -12.35 13.15
CA LEU A 497 -13.88 -13.01 12.81
C LEU A 497 -13.69 -14.53 12.82
N PRO A 498 -14.42 -15.26 13.69
CA PRO A 498 -14.28 -16.71 13.79
C PRO A 498 -14.62 -17.43 12.48
N PRO A 499 -13.79 -18.37 12.01
CA PRO A 499 -14.11 -19.16 10.84
C PRO A 499 -15.30 -20.09 11.11
N THR A 500 -15.97 -20.54 10.02
CA THR A 500 -16.89 -21.66 10.11
C THR A 500 -16.07 -22.94 10.14
N MET A 501 -16.25 -23.72 11.20
CA MET A 501 -15.62 -25.04 11.32
C MET A 501 -16.48 -26.09 10.61
N SER A 502 -15.86 -26.95 9.81
CA SER A 502 -16.53 -28.13 9.31
C SER A 502 -16.69 -29.16 10.41
N PRO A 503 -17.86 -29.82 10.53
CA PRO A 503 -18.03 -30.95 11.43
C PRO A 503 -17.17 -32.13 10.95
N CYS A 504 -16.94 -33.11 11.83
CA CYS A 504 -16.41 -34.41 11.42
C CYS A 504 -17.36 -35.10 10.45
N GLU A 505 -16.88 -36.11 9.74
CA GLU A 505 -17.69 -36.92 8.84
C GLU A 505 -18.85 -37.58 9.58
N THR A 506 -19.94 -37.83 8.85
CA THR A 506 -21.11 -38.51 9.41
C THR A 506 -20.76 -39.93 9.84
N SER A 507 -21.18 -40.30 11.03
CA SER A 507 -20.93 -41.65 11.55
C SER A 507 -21.61 -42.76 10.72
N GLN A 508 -20.94 -43.88 10.62
CA GLN A 508 -21.45 -45.14 10.04
C GLN A 508 -22.08 -46.06 11.11
N GLU A 509 -22.02 -45.63 12.37
CA GLU A 509 -22.51 -46.45 13.52
C GLU A 509 -24.04 -46.36 13.65
N ASN A 510 -24.70 -47.50 13.55
CA ASN A 510 -26.09 -47.82 13.92
C ASN A 510 -27.10 -46.65 14.01
N GLY A 511 -27.18 -45.83 12.94
CA GLY A 511 -28.15 -44.71 12.87
C GLY A 511 -27.80 -43.50 13.69
N LEU A 512 -26.56 -43.35 14.15
CA LEU A 512 -26.02 -42.15 14.74
C LEU A 512 -25.46 -41.23 13.66
N LEU A 513 -25.69 -39.94 13.75
CA LEU A 513 -25.11 -38.96 12.84
C LEU A 513 -23.67 -38.60 13.21
N GLU A 514 -23.35 -38.64 14.50
CA GLU A 514 -22.04 -38.34 15.04
C GLU A 514 -21.65 -39.40 16.07
N TYR A 515 -20.39 -39.85 16.05
CA TYR A 515 -19.84 -40.80 17.00
C TYR A 515 -18.37 -40.43 17.30
N PRO A 516 -17.88 -40.55 18.54
CA PRO A 516 -16.54 -40.11 18.89
C PRO A 516 -15.41 -40.75 18.12
N SER A 517 -15.57 -42.01 17.68
CA SER A 517 -14.55 -42.74 16.91
C SER A 517 -14.20 -42.01 15.60
N GLU A 518 -15.20 -41.49 14.89
CA GLU A 518 -15.02 -40.77 13.63
C GLU A 518 -14.16 -39.49 13.85
N ALA A 519 -14.43 -38.74 14.94
CA ALA A 519 -13.65 -37.56 15.32
C ALA A 519 -12.19 -37.95 15.66
N PHE A 520 -11.97 -39.03 16.41
CA PHE A 520 -10.62 -39.48 16.74
C PHE A 520 -9.85 -39.95 15.52
N GLU A 521 -10.50 -40.65 14.59
CA GLU A 521 -9.88 -41.08 13.32
C GLU A 521 -9.53 -39.88 12.45
N TYR A 522 -10.41 -38.90 12.33
CA TYR A 522 -10.15 -37.65 11.61
C TYR A 522 -8.90 -36.93 12.16
N PHE A 523 -8.82 -36.69 13.45
CA PHE A 523 -7.66 -36.02 14.06
C PHE A 523 -6.38 -36.89 13.94
N ARG A 524 -6.48 -38.22 14.04
CA ARG A 524 -5.36 -39.13 13.86
C ARG A 524 -4.82 -39.05 12.42
N ALA A 525 -5.71 -39.02 11.44
CA ALA A 525 -5.36 -38.87 10.01
C ALA A 525 -4.67 -37.53 9.72
N GLN A 526 -5.01 -36.46 10.47
CA GLN A 526 -4.35 -35.15 10.40
C GLN A 526 -3.03 -35.11 11.20
N GLY A 527 -2.57 -36.21 11.76
CA GLY A 527 -1.32 -36.29 12.53
C GLY A 527 -1.41 -35.68 13.96
N VAL A 528 -2.61 -35.43 14.44
CA VAL A 528 -2.84 -34.93 15.81
C VAL A 528 -2.67 -36.11 16.79
N ARG A 529 -1.72 -35.98 17.73
CA ARG A 529 -1.38 -37.04 18.68
C ARG A 529 -2.19 -36.98 19.97
N GLN A 530 -2.63 -35.79 20.34
CA GLN A 530 -3.35 -35.57 21.58
C GLN A 530 -4.56 -34.66 21.31
N VAL A 531 -5.72 -35.05 21.79
CA VAL A 531 -6.97 -34.26 21.70
C VAL A 531 -7.51 -33.99 23.08
N VAL A 532 -8.18 -32.88 23.26
CA VAL A 532 -8.89 -32.50 24.48
C VAL A 532 -10.38 -32.73 24.23
N CYS A 533 -11.03 -33.48 25.12
CA CYS A 533 -12.47 -33.67 25.10
C CYS A 533 -13.09 -32.85 26.23
N GLN A 534 -14.08 -32.03 25.87
CA GLN A 534 -14.80 -31.21 26.86
C GLN A 534 -16.29 -31.16 26.54
N GLU A 535 -17.09 -30.78 27.49
CA GLU A 535 -18.52 -30.55 27.28
C GLU A 535 -18.70 -29.35 26.34
N LYS A 536 -19.47 -29.58 25.26
CA LYS A 536 -19.82 -28.50 24.34
C LYS A 536 -20.96 -27.67 24.89
N HIS A 537 -20.70 -26.45 25.28
CA HIS A 537 -21.75 -25.51 25.68
C HIS A 537 -22.59 -25.12 24.45
N MET A 538 -23.89 -25.06 24.63
CA MET A 538 -24.84 -24.60 23.63
C MET A 538 -25.29 -23.16 23.97
N GLY A 539 -24.61 -22.22 23.35
CA GLY A 539 -24.92 -20.79 23.46
C GLY A 539 -24.87 -20.14 22.09
N SER A 540 -24.36 -18.96 22.05
CA SER A 540 -24.07 -18.26 20.80
C SER A 540 -22.63 -17.77 20.82
N ARG A 541 -21.87 -18.10 19.78
CA ARG A 541 -20.48 -17.71 19.67
C ARG A 541 -20.34 -16.19 19.65
N ALA A 542 -19.52 -15.67 20.53
CA ALA A 542 -19.26 -14.26 20.71
C ALA A 542 -17.75 -13.97 20.71
N VAL A 543 -17.36 -12.91 20.05
CA VAL A 543 -16.02 -12.33 20.18
C VAL A 543 -16.13 -11.15 21.12
N VAL A 544 -15.25 -11.10 22.11
CA VAL A 544 -15.17 -10.02 23.08
C VAL A 544 -13.83 -9.30 22.89
N VAL A 545 -13.88 -8.02 22.57
CA VAL A 545 -12.72 -7.12 22.65
C VAL A 545 -12.94 -6.22 23.85
N LEU A 546 -12.02 -6.23 24.81
CA LEU A 546 -12.14 -5.52 26.06
C LEU A 546 -10.88 -4.74 26.37
N CYS A 547 -11.01 -3.46 26.65
CA CYS A 547 -9.94 -2.59 27.12
C CYS A 547 -10.00 -2.37 28.64
N LYS A 548 -8.84 -2.17 29.23
CA LYS A 548 -8.69 -1.87 30.67
C LYS A 548 -9.41 -0.58 31.03
N ASP A 549 -9.33 0.43 30.19
CA ASP A 549 -9.96 1.74 30.37
C ASP A 549 -10.21 2.45 29.02
N HIS A 550 -10.79 3.64 29.07
CA HIS A 550 -11.03 4.49 27.90
C HIS A 550 -9.75 4.91 27.20
N LYS A 551 -8.68 5.14 27.96
CA LYS A 551 -7.38 5.54 27.38
C LYS A 551 -6.84 4.44 26.49
N ALA A 552 -6.91 3.19 26.91
CA ALA A 552 -6.53 2.03 26.12
C ALA A 552 -7.41 1.91 24.85
N ALA A 553 -8.73 2.11 24.95
CA ALA A 553 -9.65 2.08 23.81
C ALA A 553 -9.30 3.16 22.77
N THR A 554 -9.04 4.38 23.22
CA THR A 554 -8.64 5.48 22.34
C THR A 554 -7.28 5.24 21.70
N GLN A 555 -6.27 4.89 22.49
CA GLN A 555 -4.91 4.73 21.98
C GLN A 555 -4.74 3.52 21.05
N ARG A 556 -5.41 2.38 21.36
CA ARG A 556 -5.23 1.13 20.63
C ARG A 556 -6.19 0.97 19.45
N PHE A 557 -7.42 1.43 19.62
CA PHE A 557 -8.49 1.23 18.63
C PHE A 557 -9.01 2.53 18.00
N GLY A 558 -8.57 3.69 18.47
CA GLY A 558 -9.07 4.99 18.00
C GLY A 558 -10.51 5.28 18.44
N ILE A 559 -11.02 4.64 19.48
CA ILE A 559 -12.38 4.81 19.99
C ILE A 559 -12.41 5.91 21.03
N ASP A 560 -13.07 7.02 20.74
CA ASP A 560 -13.09 8.24 21.59
C ASP A 560 -14.46 8.58 22.19
N HIS A 561 -15.52 7.82 21.83
CA HIS A 561 -16.90 8.06 22.25
C HIS A 561 -17.33 7.27 23.50
N GLY A 562 -16.39 6.90 24.35
CA GLY A 562 -16.66 6.37 25.68
C GLY A 562 -16.81 4.84 25.78
N GLN A 563 -16.78 4.12 24.68
CA GLN A 563 -16.76 2.65 24.71
C GLN A 563 -15.40 2.14 25.19
N THR A 564 -15.42 1.05 25.97
CA THR A 564 -14.22 0.39 26.47
C THR A 564 -14.12 -1.08 26.04
N GLY A 565 -14.94 -1.49 25.10
CA GLY A 565 -14.98 -2.82 24.53
C GLY A 565 -16.24 -3.04 23.73
N VAL A 566 -16.38 -4.24 23.18
CA VAL A 566 -17.49 -4.65 22.34
C VAL A 566 -17.68 -6.16 22.42
N ILE A 567 -18.94 -6.61 22.29
CA ILE A 567 -19.29 -8.02 22.13
C ILE A 567 -19.99 -8.18 20.77
N TYR A 568 -19.39 -8.95 19.87
CA TYR A 568 -19.97 -9.15 18.56
C TYR A 568 -20.06 -10.63 18.15
N THR A 569 -20.96 -10.90 17.21
CA THR A 569 -21.21 -12.24 16.69
C THR A 569 -20.12 -12.65 15.68
N ARG A 570 -20.09 -13.91 15.29
CA ARG A 570 -19.20 -14.44 14.26
C ARG A 570 -19.20 -13.64 12.93
N THR A 571 -20.29 -12.94 12.63
CA THR A 571 -20.41 -12.14 11.41
C THR A 571 -20.12 -10.64 11.62
N GLY A 572 -19.59 -10.25 12.79
CA GLY A 572 -19.24 -8.87 13.07
C GLY A 572 -20.40 -7.97 13.48
N ARG A 573 -21.59 -8.52 13.70
CA ARG A 573 -22.77 -7.76 14.17
C ARG A 573 -22.76 -7.65 15.69
N SER A 574 -23.31 -6.56 16.24
CA SER A 574 -23.49 -6.46 17.69
C SER A 574 -24.20 -7.70 18.24
N PHE A 575 -23.68 -8.23 19.34
CA PHE A 575 -24.28 -9.40 19.98
C PHE A 575 -25.56 -9.03 20.69
N LEU A 576 -25.59 -7.93 21.42
CA LEU A 576 -26.75 -7.43 22.15
C LEU A 576 -27.35 -6.21 21.44
N ALA A 577 -28.65 -6.10 21.46
CA ALA A 577 -29.35 -4.92 20.94
C ALA A 577 -29.37 -3.77 21.97
N ASP A 578 -29.21 -4.09 23.26
CA ASP A 578 -29.20 -3.14 24.36
C ASP A 578 -27.76 -2.82 24.79
N GLU A 579 -27.34 -1.60 24.53
CA GLU A 579 -26.00 -1.10 24.85
C GLU A 579 -25.72 -1.07 26.35
N GLN A 580 -26.77 -0.86 27.21
CA GLN A 580 -26.60 -0.82 28.66
C GLN A 580 -26.24 -2.21 29.19
N THR A 581 -26.90 -3.24 28.71
CA THR A 581 -26.61 -4.63 29.06
C THR A 581 -25.23 -5.03 28.58
N GLU A 582 -24.84 -4.64 27.38
CA GLU A 582 -23.51 -4.90 26.85
C GLU A 582 -22.42 -4.25 27.69
N GLN A 583 -22.58 -2.97 28.04
CA GLN A 583 -21.63 -2.25 28.86
C GLN A 583 -21.52 -2.87 30.26
N ALA A 584 -22.64 -3.27 30.86
CA ALA A 584 -22.65 -3.93 32.18
C ALA A 584 -21.93 -5.29 32.15
N LEU A 585 -22.05 -6.07 31.07
CA LEU A 585 -21.30 -7.31 30.89
C LEU A 585 -19.80 -7.03 30.71
N LEU A 586 -19.43 -6.03 29.94
CA LEU A 586 -18.03 -5.63 29.74
C LEU A 586 -17.40 -5.13 31.05
N ASP A 587 -18.15 -4.36 31.87
CA ASP A 587 -17.70 -3.90 33.18
C ASP A 587 -17.47 -5.07 34.14
N ARG A 588 -18.36 -6.07 34.11
CA ARG A 588 -18.20 -7.31 34.90
C ARG A 588 -16.95 -8.09 34.50
N LEU A 589 -16.71 -8.24 33.19
CA LEU A 589 -15.52 -8.91 32.67
C LEU A 589 -14.23 -8.14 33.03
N ARG A 590 -14.25 -6.82 32.93
CA ARG A 590 -13.13 -5.95 33.32
C ARG A 590 -12.80 -6.14 34.79
N GLY A 591 -13.81 -6.10 35.64
CA GLY A 591 -13.63 -6.36 37.08
C GLY A 591 -13.10 -7.77 37.37
N ALA A 592 -13.43 -8.78 36.55
CA ALA A 592 -12.85 -10.12 36.67
C ALA A 592 -11.37 -10.13 36.26
N CYS A 593 -11.00 -9.46 35.17
CA CYS A 593 -9.60 -9.31 34.74
C CYS A 593 -8.76 -8.57 35.80
N GLU A 594 -9.30 -7.52 36.40
CA GLU A 594 -8.63 -6.78 37.48
C GLU A 594 -8.41 -7.67 38.74
N ARG A 595 -9.45 -8.35 39.21
CA ARG A 595 -9.34 -9.22 40.39
C ARG A 595 -8.39 -10.40 40.20
N SER A 596 -8.25 -10.91 38.95
CA SER A 596 -7.34 -12.01 38.65
C SER A 596 -5.89 -11.55 38.37
N GLY A 597 -5.61 -10.23 38.36
CA GLY A 597 -4.30 -9.69 37.96
C GLY A 597 -3.95 -9.94 36.48
N PHE A 598 -4.99 -10.07 35.63
CA PHE A 598 -4.80 -10.42 34.21
C PHE A 598 -3.94 -9.41 33.48
N TRP A 599 -4.20 -8.11 33.67
CA TRP A 599 -3.49 -7.02 32.98
C TRP A 599 -1.99 -7.05 33.25
N GLU A 600 -1.60 -7.25 34.49
CA GLU A 600 -0.20 -7.34 34.93
C GLU A 600 0.44 -8.65 34.46
N LYS A 601 -0.28 -9.77 34.56
CA LYS A 601 0.21 -11.10 34.16
C LYS A 601 0.58 -11.16 32.68
N PHE A 602 -0.24 -10.53 31.84
CA PHE A 602 -0.01 -10.52 30.38
C PHE A 602 0.69 -9.25 29.87
N GLY A 603 0.91 -8.24 30.72
CA GLY A 603 1.53 -6.97 30.35
C GLY A 603 0.73 -6.25 29.26
N THR A 604 -0.61 -6.23 29.41
CA THR A 604 -1.54 -5.73 28.39
C THR A 604 -2.58 -4.80 28.99
N ASP A 605 -3.11 -3.90 28.19
CA ASP A 605 -4.23 -3.01 28.53
C ASP A 605 -5.51 -3.34 27.73
N TRP A 606 -5.48 -4.37 26.91
CA TRP A 606 -6.62 -4.88 26.16
C TRP A 606 -6.53 -6.38 25.89
N VAL A 607 -7.65 -7.01 25.55
CA VAL A 607 -7.73 -8.45 25.27
C VAL A 607 -8.79 -8.73 24.20
N CYS A 608 -8.53 -9.71 23.35
CA CYS A 608 -9.50 -10.32 22.44
C CYS A 608 -9.75 -11.76 22.83
N LEU A 609 -11.01 -12.11 23.09
CA LEU A 609 -11.45 -13.44 23.51
C LEU A 609 -12.44 -14.02 22.51
N ASP A 610 -12.32 -15.32 22.24
CA ASP A 610 -13.33 -16.12 21.54
C ASP A 610 -14.13 -16.91 22.58
N CYS A 611 -15.43 -16.68 22.61
CA CYS A 611 -16.30 -17.11 23.71
C CYS A 611 -17.60 -17.73 23.21
N GLU A 612 -18.26 -18.48 24.11
CA GLU A 612 -19.67 -18.81 24.00
C GLU A 612 -20.46 -18.02 25.05
N LEU A 613 -21.48 -17.30 24.63
CA LEU A 613 -22.37 -16.56 25.54
C LEU A 613 -23.72 -17.28 25.67
N MET A 614 -24.10 -17.54 26.88
CA MET A 614 -25.30 -18.27 27.24
C MET A 614 -26.28 -17.36 28.01
N PRO A 615 -27.62 -17.60 27.98
CA PRO A 615 -28.27 -18.79 27.43
C PRO A 615 -28.44 -18.75 25.91
N TRP A 616 -28.55 -19.90 25.29
CA TRP A 616 -28.81 -20.01 23.86
C TRP A 616 -30.17 -19.39 23.49
N SER A 617 -31.17 -19.48 24.37
CA SER A 617 -32.48 -18.85 24.21
C SER A 617 -32.44 -17.33 24.02
N ALA A 618 -31.42 -16.65 24.53
CA ALA A 618 -31.30 -15.20 24.38
C ALA A 618 -31.17 -14.73 22.91
N LYS A 619 -30.53 -15.53 22.06
CA LYS A 619 -30.31 -15.19 20.64
C LYS A 619 -31.12 -16.05 19.69
N ALA A 620 -31.31 -17.32 19.99
CA ALA A 620 -31.90 -18.33 19.12
C ALA A 620 -33.37 -18.66 19.45
N LEU A 621 -34.11 -17.79 20.11
CA LEU A 621 -35.46 -18.07 20.59
C LEU A 621 -36.42 -18.54 19.48
N GLU A 622 -36.40 -17.90 18.34
CA GLU A 622 -37.24 -18.28 17.18
C GLU A 622 -36.84 -19.65 16.61
N LEU A 623 -35.56 -19.93 16.50
CA LEU A 623 -35.04 -21.24 16.08
C LEU A 623 -35.47 -22.34 17.05
N LEU A 624 -35.35 -22.07 18.35
CA LEU A 624 -35.76 -23.00 19.40
C LEU A 624 -37.26 -23.30 19.32
N LYS A 625 -38.11 -22.28 19.17
CA LYS A 625 -39.58 -22.44 19.09
C LYS A 625 -40.01 -23.16 17.81
N THR A 626 -39.49 -22.75 16.67
CA THR A 626 -39.95 -23.20 15.34
C THR A 626 -39.37 -24.55 14.94
N GLN A 627 -38.16 -24.90 15.40
CA GLN A 627 -37.49 -26.14 15.02
C GLN A 627 -37.34 -27.10 16.20
N TYR A 628 -36.59 -26.77 17.24
CA TYR A 628 -36.23 -27.72 18.28
C TYR A 628 -37.44 -28.13 19.15
N ALA A 629 -38.22 -27.16 19.61
CA ALA A 629 -39.40 -27.46 20.40
C ALA A 629 -40.51 -28.16 19.58
N ALA A 630 -40.66 -27.75 18.30
CA ALA A 630 -41.64 -28.38 17.41
C ALA A 630 -41.28 -29.86 17.14
N VAL A 631 -39.99 -30.18 16.86
CA VAL A 631 -39.55 -31.56 16.62
C VAL A 631 -39.70 -32.41 17.90
N GLY A 632 -39.32 -31.87 19.07
CA GLY A 632 -39.49 -32.54 20.34
C GLY A 632 -40.95 -32.86 20.67
N ALA A 633 -41.84 -31.87 20.45
CA ALA A 633 -43.26 -32.03 20.67
C ALA A 633 -43.87 -33.09 19.72
N ALA A 634 -43.57 -32.98 18.43
CA ALA A 634 -44.06 -33.94 17.41
C ALA A 634 -43.58 -35.37 17.71
N GLY A 635 -42.28 -35.54 18.07
CA GLY A 635 -41.71 -36.82 18.46
C GLY A 635 -42.44 -37.44 19.66
N ARG A 636 -42.68 -36.69 20.71
CA ARG A 636 -43.41 -37.15 21.90
C ARG A 636 -44.85 -37.51 21.57
N MET A 637 -45.57 -36.65 20.87
CA MET A 637 -46.99 -36.90 20.49
C MET A 637 -47.15 -38.14 19.64
N ASN A 638 -46.19 -38.50 18.80
CA ASN A 638 -46.28 -39.70 17.94
C ASN A 638 -45.78 -40.97 18.64
N LEU A 639 -44.71 -40.94 19.39
CA LEU A 639 -44.07 -42.12 19.95
C LEU A 639 -44.79 -42.64 21.20
N VAL A 640 -45.35 -41.79 22.06
CA VAL A 640 -46.06 -42.23 23.24
C VAL A 640 -47.24 -43.13 22.92
N PRO A 641 -48.22 -42.76 22.04
CA PRO A 641 -49.32 -43.65 21.68
C PRO A 641 -48.86 -44.94 21.00
N VAL A 642 -47.79 -44.88 20.17
CA VAL A 642 -47.26 -46.09 19.52
C VAL A 642 -46.73 -47.08 20.52
N VAL A 643 -45.89 -46.65 21.48
CA VAL A 643 -45.35 -47.53 22.54
C VAL A 643 -46.51 -48.10 23.38
N ASP A 644 -47.44 -47.27 23.82
CA ASP A 644 -48.59 -47.70 24.62
C ASP A 644 -49.44 -48.71 23.88
N SER A 645 -49.69 -48.50 22.59
CA SER A 645 -50.46 -49.41 21.73
C SER A 645 -49.74 -50.77 21.56
N LEU A 646 -48.38 -50.75 21.37
CA LEU A 646 -47.56 -51.97 21.25
C LEU A 646 -47.56 -52.77 22.57
N VAL A 647 -47.49 -52.11 23.71
CA VAL A 647 -47.58 -52.74 25.02
C VAL A 647 -48.95 -53.43 25.22
N GLU A 648 -50.02 -52.75 24.87
CA GLU A 648 -51.39 -53.30 24.97
C GLU A 648 -51.63 -54.46 23.98
N ALA A 649 -51.15 -54.30 22.73
CA ALA A 649 -51.25 -55.38 21.73
C ALA A 649 -50.51 -56.63 22.17
N LYS A 650 -49.29 -56.49 22.72
CA LYS A 650 -48.46 -57.61 23.24
C LYS A 650 -49.13 -58.38 24.35
N LYS A 651 -49.92 -57.75 25.21
CA LYS A 651 -50.68 -58.40 26.27
C LYS A 651 -51.80 -59.29 25.73
N ARG A 652 -52.35 -59.00 24.55
CA ARG A 652 -53.49 -59.69 23.92
C ARG A 652 -53.03 -60.84 22.99
N LEU A 653 -51.78 -60.97 22.68
CA LEU A 653 -51.24 -62.01 21.77
C LEU A 653 -50.95 -63.30 22.55
N GLU A 654 -51.40 -64.43 22.02
CA GLU A 654 -51.06 -65.76 22.54
C GLU A 654 -49.87 -66.42 21.85
N ASP A 655 -49.65 -66.14 20.53
CA ASP A 655 -48.56 -66.68 19.77
C ASP A 655 -47.16 -66.14 20.22
N PRO A 656 -46.28 -67.04 20.65
CA PRO A 656 -44.95 -66.63 21.13
C PRO A 656 -44.11 -65.87 20.10
N ARG A 657 -44.19 -66.25 18.82
CA ARG A 657 -43.41 -65.58 17.75
C ARG A 657 -43.90 -64.19 17.47
N GLN A 658 -45.25 -63.98 17.44
CA GLN A 658 -45.85 -62.66 17.29
C GLN A 658 -45.59 -61.76 18.51
N ARG A 659 -45.56 -62.36 19.71
CA ARG A 659 -45.23 -61.65 20.98
C ARG A 659 -43.81 -61.21 20.99
N GLN A 660 -42.87 -62.03 20.45
CA GLN A 660 -41.46 -61.70 20.31
C GLN A 660 -41.26 -60.50 19.34
N LEU A 661 -41.89 -60.56 18.12
CA LEU A 661 -41.79 -59.54 17.12
C LEU A 661 -42.33 -58.17 17.65
N LEU A 662 -43.47 -58.19 18.34
CA LEU A 662 -44.02 -56.98 18.99
C LEU A 662 -43.09 -56.48 20.12
N GLY A 663 -42.42 -57.35 20.86
CA GLY A 663 -41.42 -56.95 21.85
C GLY A 663 -40.22 -56.27 21.25
N GLU A 664 -39.75 -56.71 20.08
CA GLU A 664 -38.68 -56.07 19.34
C GLU A 664 -39.09 -54.68 18.83
N LEU A 665 -40.35 -54.55 18.28
CA LEU A 665 -40.90 -53.24 17.87
C LEU A 665 -41.10 -52.29 19.06
N GLU A 666 -41.67 -52.81 20.17
CA GLU A 666 -41.85 -52.05 21.42
C GLU A 666 -40.50 -51.48 21.89
N SER A 667 -39.47 -52.32 21.97
CA SER A 667 -38.12 -51.91 22.40
C SER A 667 -37.56 -50.84 21.44
N ARG A 668 -37.74 -51.00 20.14
CA ARG A 668 -37.30 -50.03 19.15
C ARG A 668 -37.96 -48.66 19.35
N PHE A 669 -39.29 -48.63 19.45
CA PHE A 669 -40.00 -47.35 19.62
C PHE A 669 -39.82 -46.76 21.01
N ALA A 670 -39.66 -47.56 22.04
CA ALA A 670 -39.28 -47.09 23.38
C ALA A 670 -37.90 -46.41 23.40
N ASN A 671 -36.93 -47.01 22.72
CA ASN A 671 -35.60 -46.41 22.53
C ASN A 671 -35.67 -45.08 21.76
N GLN A 672 -36.49 -45.00 20.71
CA GLN A 672 -36.70 -43.77 19.97
C GLN A 672 -37.36 -42.68 20.87
N ARG A 673 -38.35 -43.03 21.66
CA ARG A 673 -38.97 -42.12 22.63
C ARG A 673 -37.94 -41.61 23.64
N ALA A 674 -37.15 -42.48 24.24
CA ALA A 674 -36.07 -42.12 25.15
C ALA A 674 -35.03 -41.20 24.49
N SER A 675 -34.77 -41.35 23.19
CA SER A 675 -33.88 -40.47 22.42
C SER A 675 -34.49 -39.08 22.23
N VAL A 676 -35.79 -39.00 21.93
CA VAL A 676 -36.52 -37.71 21.85
C VAL A 676 -36.52 -37.00 23.18
N ASP A 677 -36.73 -37.73 24.30
CA ASP A 677 -36.68 -37.13 25.63
C ASP A 677 -35.30 -36.57 25.95
N ARG A 678 -34.26 -37.34 25.67
CA ARG A 678 -32.86 -36.86 25.84
C ARG A 678 -32.56 -35.65 24.95
N PHE A 679 -33.03 -35.61 23.71
CA PHE A 679 -32.90 -34.45 22.84
C PHE A 679 -33.55 -33.20 23.44
N VAL A 680 -34.75 -33.31 23.93
CA VAL A 680 -35.47 -32.18 24.59
C VAL A 680 -34.71 -31.71 25.83
N ASP A 681 -34.27 -32.64 26.67
CA ASP A 681 -33.52 -32.32 27.88
C ASP A 681 -32.16 -31.68 27.57
N ALA A 682 -31.49 -32.10 26.51
CA ALA A 682 -30.20 -31.55 26.13
C ALA A 682 -30.26 -30.05 25.78
N TYR A 683 -31.19 -29.66 24.88
CA TYR A 683 -31.26 -28.24 24.53
C TYR A 683 -31.85 -27.36 25.61
N ARG A 684 -32.78 -27.90 26.45
CA ARG A 684 -33.40 -27.15 27.54
C ARG A 684 -32.40 -26.71 28.60
N ARG A 685 -31.32 -27.44 28.81
CA ARG A 685 -30.26 -27.11 29.79
C ARG A 685 -29.61 -25.75 29.51
N TYR A 686 -29.66 -25.31 28.26
CA TYR A 686 -29.06 -24.05 27.80
C TYR A 686 -30.11 -22.99 27.46
N CYS A 687 -31.39 -23.22 27.90
CA CYS A 687 -32.48 -22.32 27.66
C CYS A 687 -33.10 -21.89 29.00
N TRP A 688 -32.84 -20.66 29.39
CA TRP A 688 -33.46 -20.03 30.57
C TRP A 688 -33.79 -18.58 30.24
N GLN A 689 -34.65 -17.98 31.07
CA GLN A 689 -35.05 -16.59 30.94
C GLN A 689 -33.94 -15.69 31.48
N VAL A 690 -33.67 -14.60 30.80
CA VAL A 690 -32.72 -13.57 31.23
C VAL A 690 -33.52 -12.43 31.83
N GLU A 691 -33.45 -12.23 33.11
CA GLU A 691 -34.11 -11.15 33.86
C GLU A 691 -33.07 -10.17 34.44
N SER A 692 -31.86 -10.63 34.63
CA SER A 692 -30.79 -9.86 35.25
C SER A 692 -29.42 -10.17 34.59
N LEU A 693 -28.42 -9.39 34.96
CA LEU A 693 -27.05 -9.62 34.52
C LEU A 693 -26.48 -10.96 35.00
N ASP A 694 -26.98 -11.51 36.11
CA ASP A 694 -26.53 -12.77 36.69
C ASP A 694 -27.00 -14.00 35.89
N ASP A 695 -27.99 -13.81 35.03
CA ASP A 695 -28.50 -14.87 34.17
C ASP A 695 -27.62 -15.09 32.89
N TRP A 696 -26.69 -14.19 32.62
CA TRP A 696 -25.71 -14.36 31.56
C TRP A 696 -24.51 -15.17 32.03
N SER A 697 -24.09 -16.12 31.21
CA SER A 697 -22.88 -16.92 31.45
C SER A 697 -21.97 -16.88 30.21
N LEU A 698 -20.71 -16.52 30.39
CA LEU A 698 -19.69 -16.46 29.33
C LEU A 698 -18.67 -17.57 29.56
N ALA A 699 -18.48 -18.42 28.58
CA ALA A 699 -17.44 -19.44 28.54
C ALA A 699 -16.37 -19.06 27.51
N PRO A 700 -15.18 -18.57 27.90
CA PRO A 700 -14.09 -18.29 26.97
C PRO A 700 -13.49 -19.61 26.48
N PHE A 701 -13.25 -19.71 25.17
CA PHE A 701 -12.52 -20.84 24.57
C PHE A 701 -11.05 -20.51 24.39
N HIS A 702 -10.79 -19.32 23.84
CA HIS A 702 -9.45 -18.91 23.47
C HIS A 702 -9.19 -17.46 23.87
N LEU A 703 -8.02 -17.24 24.45
CA LEU A 703 -7.36 -15.95 24.48
C LEU A 703 -6.68 -15.75 23.13
N LEU A 704 -7.27 -14.92 22.26
CA LEU A 704 -6.79 -14.76 20.87
C LEU A 704 -5.61 -13.80 20.77
N ALA A 705 -5.73 -12.62 21.40
CA ALA A 705 -4.71 -11.59 21.30
C ALA A 705 -4.64 -10.71 22.56
N THR A 706 -3.47 -10.20 22.82
CA THR A 706 -3.13 -9.17 23.79
C THR A 706 -2.16 -8.19 23.16
N GLU A 707 -1.72 -7.14 23.87
CA GLU A 707 -0.79 -6.15 23.33
C GLU A 707 0.47 -6.79 22.74
N GLY A 708 0.71 -6.54 21.45
CA GLY A 708 1.89 -7.03 20.73
C GLY A 708 1.95 -8.55 20.53
N LYS A 709 0.89 -9.31 20.87
CA LYS A 709 0.89 -10.77 20.76
C LYS A 709 -0.42 -11.33 20.24
N VAL A 710 -0.30 -12.29 19.32
CA VAL A 710 -1.36 -13.21 18.90
C VAL A 710 -1.05 -14.59 19.47
N HIS A 711 -2.00 -15.22 20.15
CA HIS A 711 -1.79 -16.47 20.88
C HIS A 711 -2.18 -17.74 20.11
N THR A 712 -2.16 -17.68 18.78
CA THR A 712 -2.48 -18.82 17.88
C THR A 712 -1.41 -19.93 17.90
N ASP A 713 -0.24 -19.64 18.47
CA ASP A 713 0.85 -20.59 18.68
C ASP A 713 0.66 -21.49 19.91
N LYS A 714 -0.35 -21.20 20.76
CA LYS A 714 -0.62 -21.92 21.98
C LYS A 714 -1.57 -23.10 21.76
N ASP A 715 -1.38 -24.15 22.52
CA ASP A 715 -2.28 -25.29 22.51
C ASP A 715 -3.58 -25.02 23.31
N HIS A 716 -4.56 -25.89 23.13
CA HIS A 716 -5.86 -25.71 23.79
C HIS A 716 -5.79 -25.76 25.32
N VAL A 717 -4.86 -26.55 25.87
CA VAL A 717 -4.68 -26.66 27.34
C VAL A 717 -4.16 -25.36 27.93
N TRP A 718 -3.31 -24.64 27.20
CA TRP A 718 -2.84 -23.33 27.64
C TRP A 718 -3.97 -22.29 27.70
N HIS A 719 -4.92 -22.36 26.77
CA HIS A 719 -6.06 -21.45 26.73
C HIS A 719 -7.08 -21.71 27.84
N MET A 720 -7.21 -22.96 28.30
CA MET A 720 -8.08 -23.38 29.39
C MET A 720 -7.48 -23.05 30.75
#